data_a8af3e6a1ab15878d446e9c32a242c85
#
_entry.id   a8af3e6a1ab15878d446e9c32a242c85
#
_cell.length_a   1.000
_cell.length_b   1.000
_cell.length_c   1.000
_cell.angle_alpha   90.00
_cell.angle_beta   90.00
_cell.angle_gamma   90.00
#
_symmetry.space_group_name_H-M   'P 1'
#
loop_
_entity.id
_entity.type
_entity.pdbx_description
1 polymer ?
#
loop_
_entity_poly.entity_id
_entity_poly.type
_entity_poly.pdbx_seq_one_letter_code
_entity_poly.pdbx_strand_id
1 'polypeptide(L)'
;MQLKRAVLIGVLPLLLAAASGAQTQPPDEQQSPTPGAATQNPAQPDPALQARPLSGASAGPSQHRPRIALVLEGGGALGFAHIGVIEYLEQHHIPIDLVVGTSMGGLVGGLYASGRSPDEIRDLVKSINWDEAIGGKTPFSDLSYRRKQDRVEYPNRLEFGLKHGLSFPEGLNSGQQVGLILDRATLADYSLKSFDDLPIPFRCVATNMNTGRAQVFNSGFLGQAMRATMSIPGVFVPVEINGETFTDGGAVDNLPVDVAKANGADIVIASYLDTGPAATQRVTSFLSTAGNTISIMIAANELHSIEAADVLIRSDLKGYTSMMFGDSAAIIPKGAEAAQNKAALLDRFAVSDAEWAQYVKDRAARRRTQVPKPQFLTVTGADRQTNKEINTRLQAQVVNRPIDPNFLDRQLTRFVGTGTLNAAGYSITDKNGEPGLAVTAYPKSYGPPFLNLGINIDGTDPQDVLFGMSGRFTFINLGGYRAEWRTDAFFGYSYGVRSEYYKPFAAESRWFYAPRAYATSTRFDFYNEGSRTSQYEIAQNGFGLDAGYTTPRGAEIRLGQDVYWYSVKKIIDYDDLSVPAQREEVTSLRFNFLGGDNAVLPLSGANTSFRVERHEESTDSDAFTLAEAKIASYYPVSKSGSIILTAAGGTTFGASTLTVDLQGFSLGGPFHLGSYGRNELLGNQYWLFQGGYEHRLLRFNPLLGEGLYAIGFIEGGKVYENINAADTLESEAFDASFALVARTALGPIYVGAAGGDNAHRKWWFGLGRVF
;
A
#
# COMPACT_ATOMS: atom_id res chain seq x y z
N MET A 1 30.13 -28.19 18.97
CA MET A 1 30.33 -26.83 19.54
C MET A 1 31.34 -25.99 18.75
N GLN A 2 32.38 -26.56 18.12
CA GLN A 2 33.35 -25.80 17.30
C GLN A 2 32.87 -25.46 15.92
N LEU A 3 31.98 -26.25 15.28
CA LEU A 3 31.41 -25.95 13.97
C LEU A 3 30.36 -24.78 14.00
N LYS A 4 29.64 -24.63 15.16
CA LYS A 4 28.70 -23.50 15.39
C LYS A 4 29.40 -22.12 15.40
N ARG A 5 30.68 -22.07 15.77
CA ARG A 5 31.47 -20.83 15.75
C ARG A 5 32.02 -20.49 14.39
N ALA A 6 32.28 -21.47 13.51
CA ALA A 6 32.83 -21.21 12.18
C ALA A 6 31.81 -20.65 11.19
N VAL A 7 30.53 -21.07 11.26
CA VAL A 7 29.49 -20.56 10.36
C VAL A 7 29.05 -19.14 10.76
N LEU A 8 29.02 -18.84 12.07
CA LEU A 8 28.70 -17.47 12.52
C LEU A 8 29.82 -16.46 12.25
N ILE A 9 31.07 -16.91 12.21
CA ILE A 9 32.26 -16.06 11.96
C ILE A 9 32.46 -15.80 10.47
N GLY A 10 31.98 -16.68 9.59
CA GLY A 10 32.13 -16.53 8.12
C GLY A 10 31.10 -15.61 7.46
N VAL A 11 29.91 -15.47 8.02
CA VAL A 11 28.82 -14.66 7.42
C VAL A 11 28.79 -13.21 7.94
N LEU A 12 29.20 -13.00 9.18
CA LEU A 12 29.24 -11.66 9.80
C LEU A 12 30.25 -10.69 9.15
N PRO A 13 31.47 -11.11 8.73
CA PRO A 13 32.41 -10.22 8.03
C PRO A 13 31.99 -9.84 6.61
N LEU A 14 31.21 -10.68 5.92
CA LEU A 14 30.68 -10.37 4.58
C LEU A 14 29.56 -9.33 4.63
N LEU A 15 28.78 -9.28 5.70
CA LEU A 15 27.75 -8.25 5.93
C LEU A 15 28.39 -6.91 6.38
N LEU A 16 29.48 -6.94 7.14
CA LEU A 16 30.22 -5.76 7.58
C LEU A 16 31.13 -5.16 6.49
N ALA A 17 31.66 -5.98 5.57
CA ALA A 17 32.45 -5.49 4.45
C ALA A 17 31.64 -4.73 3.38
N ALA A 18 30.34 -5.00 3.28
CA ALA A 18 29.43 -4.22 2.38
C ALA A 18 29.06 -2.84 2.97
N ALA A 19 29.24 -2.63 4.29
CA ALA A 19 28.93 -1.36 4.96
C ALA A 19 30.15 -0.41 5.10
N SER A 20 31.37 -0.88 4.85
CA SER A 20 32.61 -0.10 5.09
C SER A 20 33.24 0.55 3.83
N GLY A 21 32.56 0.53 2.69
CA GLY A 21 33.07 1.02 1.41
C GLY A 21 32.81 2.50 1.06
N ALA A 22 32.40 3.35 2.00
CA ALA A 22 32.19 4.79 1.74
C ALA A 22 32.60 5.66 2.93
N GLN A 23 33.89 5.76 3.17
CA GLN A 23 34.42 6.88 3.97
C GLN A 23 35.06 7.88 3.02
N THR A 24 34.33 8.93 2.70
CA THR A 24 34.89 10.19 2.19
C THR A 24 35.22 11.09 3.38
N GLN A 25 36.43 11.62 3.37
CA GLN A 25 36.94 12.56 4.37
C GLN A 25 36.05 13.80 4.50
N PRO A 26 35.90 14.36 5.71
CA PRO A 26 35.19 15.62 5.90
C PRO A 26 36.06 16.81 5.41
N PRO A 27 35.44 17.85 4.83
CA PRO A 27 36.15 19.10 4.52
C PRO A 27 36.37 19.92 5.80
N ASP A 28 37.48 20.70 5.78
CA ASP A 28 37.99 21.54 6.84
C ASP A 28 36.95 22.45 7.52
N GLU A 29 37.06 22.51 8.85
CA GLU A 29 36.36 23.48 9.70
C GLU A 29 36.79 24.92 9.36
N GLN A 30 35.89 25.69 8.78
CA GLN A 30 35.96 27.17 8.81
C GLN A 30 35.04 27.68 9.92
N GLN A 31 35.66 28.47 10.79
CA GLN A 31 35.10 29.09 11.98
C GLN A 31 33.80 29.87 11.69
N SER A 32 32.76 29.59 12.43
CA SER A 32 31.51 30.35 12.43
C SER A 32 31.66 31.63 13.27
N PRO A 33 31.15 32.77 12.81
CA PRO A 33 31.05 33.98 13.64
C PRO A 33 29.83 33.90 14.57
N THR A 34 29.99 34.42 15.76
CA THR A 34 29.02 34.56 16.86
C THR A 34 27.72 35.23 16.43
N PRO A 35 26.53 34.81 16.87
CA PRO A 35 25.27 35.43 16.49
C PRO A 35 25.04 36.75 17.25
N GLY A 36 25.06 37.85 16.52
CA GLY A 36 24.52 39.13 16.98
C GLY A 36 22.99 39.11 16.95
N ALA A 37 22.34 39.60 18.00
CA ALA A 37 20.89 39.70 18.11
C ALA A 37 20.30 40.56 16.98
N ALA A 38 19.57 39.91 16.07
CA ALA A 38 18.80 40.58 15.04
C ALA A 38 17.35 40.72 15.53
N THR A 39 16.94 41.97 15.73
CA THR A 39 15.55 42.38 15.89
C THR A 39 14.72 41.91 14.68
N GLN A 40 13.71 41.12 14.91
CA GLN A 40 12.76 40.67 13.86
C GLN A 40 11.92 41.87 13.39
N ASN A 41 12.14 42.29 12.18
CA ASN A 41 11.15 43.06 11.42
C ASN A 41 10.15 42.09 10.80
N PRO A 42 8.85 42.42 10.74
CA PRO A 42 7.86 41.58 10.06
C PRO A 42 8.23 41.49 8.57
N ALA A 43 8.22 40.26 8.07
CA ALA A 43 8.60 39.90 6.71
C ALA A 43 7.78 40.70 5.68
N GLN A 44 8.47 41.46 4.82
CA GLN A 44 7.87 42.00 3.60
C GLN A 44 7.52 40.82 2.65
N PRO A 45 6.37 40.90 1.95
CA PRO A 45 6.01 39.89 0.95
C PRO A 45 7.02 39.83 -0.18
N ASP A 46 7.34 38.62 -0.62
CA ASP A 46 8.27 38.30 -1.69
C ASP A 46 7.85 38.98 -3.02
N PRO A 47 8.74 39.66 -3.74
CA PRO A 47 8.46 40.24 -5.06
C PRO A 47 8.03 39.19 -6.13
N ALA A 48 8.31 37.91 -5.91
CA ALA A 48 7.85 36.82 -6.80
C ALA A 48 6.34 36.55 -6.73
N LEU A 49 5.63 37.09 -5.72
CA LEU A 49 4.17 37.08 -5.63
C LEU A 49 3.50 38.21 -6.44
N GLN A 50 4.25 38.95 -7.25
CA GLN A 50 3.64 39.91 -8.16
C GLN A 50 2.85 39.14 -9.21
N ALA A 51 1.53 39.09 -8.99
CA ALA A 51 0.56 38.65 -9.97
C ALA A 51 0.80 39.36 -11.30
N ARG A 52 1.08 38.62 -12.36
CA ARG A 52 0.94 39.16 -13.71
C ARG A 52 -0.55 39.46 -13.87
N PRO A 53 -0.95 40.72 -14.16
CA PRO A 53 -2.34 41.00 -14.48
C PRO A 53 -2.75 40.15 -15.69
N LEU A 54 -3.93 39.60 -15.64
CA LEU A 54 -4.51 38.90 -16.80
C LEU A 54 -4.47 39.83 -17.97
N SER A 55 -3.64 39.53 -18.98
CA SER A 55 -3.50 40.35 -20.17
C SER A 55 -4.79 40.26 -20.98
N GLY A 56 -5.56 41.34 -20.97
CA GLY A 56 -6.72 41.46 -21.82
C GLY A 56 -7.86 42.32 -21.31
N ALA A 57 -7.58 43.54 -20.81
CA ALA A 57 -8.64 44.55 -20.68
C ALA A 57 -8.05 45.94 -20.91
N SER A 58 -8.19 46.48 -22.12
CA SER A 58 -8.18 47.93 -22.32
C SER A 58 -9.51 48.45 -21.78
N ALA A 59 -9.46 49.21 -20.68
CA ALA A 59 -10.63 49.72 -20.01
C ALA A 59 -11.28 50.90 -20.74
N GLY A 60 -12.53 50.68 -21.17
CA GLY A 60 -13.54 51.73 -21.21
C GLY A 60 -14.43 51.54 -19.97
N PRO A 61 -15.18 52.55 -19.48
CA PRO A 61 -16.08 52.38 -18.35
C PRO A 61 -17.29 51.57 -18.80
N SER A 62 -17.19 50.27 -18.82
CA SER A 62 -18.31 49.34 -18.97
C SER A 62 -18.69 48.87 -17.57
N GLN A 63 -19.98 48.89 -17.29
CA GLN A 63 -20.55 48.30 -16.07
C GLN A 63 -20.33 46.78 -16.11
N HIS A 64 -19.11 46.33 -15.82
CA HIS A 64 -18.85 44.92 -15.67
C HIS A 64 -19.32 44.50 -14.26
N ARG A 65 -20.04 43.39 -14.18
CA ARG A 65 -20.31 42.75 -12.87
C ARG A 65 -19.01 42.49 -12.13
N PRO A 66 -19.01 42.45 -10.79
CA PRO A 66 -17.84 42.15 -10.02
C PRO A 66 -17.31 40.78 -10.38
N ARG A 67 -16.00 40.64 -10.41
CA ARG A 67 -15.29 39.39 -10.67
C ARG A 67 -15.32 38.52 -9.41
N ILE A 68 -15.98 37.36 -9.46
CA ILE A 68 -16.22 36.47 -8.32
C ILE A 68 -15.22 35.33 -8.30
N ALA A 69 -14.48 35.20 -7.22
CA ALA A 69 -13.66 34.02 -6.94
C ALA A 69 -14.36 33.07 -5.96
N LEU A 70 -14.29 31.78 -6.26
CA LEU A 70 -14.66 30.70 -5.34
C LEU A 70 -13.38 30.13 -4.73
N VAL A 71 -13.24 30.24 -3.41
CA VAL A 71 -12.11 29.71 -2.65
C VAL A 71 -12.54 28.46 -1.90
N LEU A 72 -11.83 27.37 -2.07
CA LEU A 72 -12.13 26.05 -1.55
C LEU A 72 -11.04 25.58 -0.59
N GLU A 73 -11.41 25.37 0.67
CA GLU A 73 -10.54 24.96 1.75
C GLU A 73 -10.02 23.52 1.58
N GLY A 74 -8.83 23.24 2.14
CA GLY A 74 -8.32 21.89 2.29
C GLY A 74 -8.97 21.16 3.47
N GLY A 75 -9.21 19.85 3.34
CA GLY A 75 -9.84 19.12 4.45
C GLY A 75 -10.04 17.62 4.20
N GLY A 76 -9.35 17.02 3.24
CA GLY A 76 -9.50 15.60 2.90
C GLY A 76 -10.96 15.29 2.54
N ALA A 77 -11.54 14.23 3.11
CA ALA A 77 -12.93 13.82 2.84
C ALA A 77 -13.97 14.91 3.10
N LEU A 78 -13.72 15.82 4.06
CA LEU A 78 -14.63 16.94 4.38
C LEU A 78 -14.82 17.86 3.17
N GLY A 79 -13.79 17.99 2.31
CA GLY A 79 -13.86 18.80 1.11
C GLY A 79 -14.86 18.32 0.05
N PHE A 80 -15.50 17.15 0.23
CA PHE A 80 -16.64 16.76 -0.60
C PHE A 80 -17.84 17.71 -0.43
N ALA A 81 -17.92 18.44 0.68
CA ALA A 81 -18.93 19.49 0.86
C ALA A 81 -18.84 20.59 -0.19
N HIS A 82 -17.65 20.87 -0.73
CA HIS A 82 -17.47 21.86 -1.80
C HIS A 82 -18.29 21.54 -3.05
N ILE A 83 -18.55 20.25 -3.34
CA ILE A 83 -19.40 19.83 -4.46
C ILE A 83 -20.81 20.35 -4.26
N GLY A 84 -21.35 20.23 -3.02
CA GLY A 84 -22.68 20.75 -2.70
C GLY A 84 -22.74 22.28 -2.76
N VAL A 85 -21.67 22.98 -2.36
CA VAL A 85 -21.56 24.45 -2.51
C VAL A 85 -21.61 24.83 -4.00
N ILE A 86 -20.84 24.16 -4.84
CA ILE A 86 -20.81 24.43 -6.29
C ILE A 86 -22.18 24.14 -6.92
N GLU A 87 -22.84 23.05 -6.52
CA GLU A 87 -24.23 22.75 -6.96
C GLU A 87 -25.20 23.89 -6.67
N TYR A 88 -25.16 24.42 -5.44
CA TYR A 88 -25.98 25.52 -5.05
C TYR A 88 -25.70 26.76 -5.89
N LEU A 89 -24.43 27.13 -6.09
CA LEU A 89 -24.05 28.30 -6.88
C LEU A 89 -24.53 28.20 -8.35
N GLU A 90 -24.40 27.01 -8.98
CA GLU A 90 -24.90 26.79 -10.33
C GLU A 90 -26.44 26.84 -10.43
N GLN A 91 -27.14 26.23 -9.45
CA GLN A 91 -28.61 26.24 -9.41
C GLN A 91 -29.19 27.65 -9.22
N HIS A 92 -28.44 28.53 -8.56
CA HIS A 92 -28.83 29.92 -8.31
C HIS A 92 -28.20 30.92 -9.29
N HIS A 93 -27.65 30.45 -10.43
CA HIS A 93 -27.07 31.27 -11.50
C HIS A 93 -26.00 32.25 -11.04
N ILE A 94 -25.12 31.82 -10.09
CA ILE A 94 -23.99 32.62 -9.57
C ILE A 94 -22.73 32.27 -10.36
N PRO A 95 -22.26 33.13 -11.27
CA PRO A 95 -21.11 32.83 -12.11
C PRO A 95 -19.79 32.99 -11.33
N ILE A 96 -18.89 32.06 -11.54
CA ILE A 96 -17.54 32.03 -10.94
C ILE A 96 -16.48 32.35 -12.01
N ASP A 97 -15.64 33.36 -11.75
CA ASP A 97 -14.63 33.86 -12.67
C ASP A 97 -13.22 33.36 -12.34
N LEU A 98 -13.03 32.85 -11.13
CA LEU A 98 -11.76 32.28 -10.65
C LEU A 98 -12.04 31.21 -9.61
N VAL A 99 -11.38 30.08 -9.68
CA VAL A 99 -11.38 29.05 -8.63
C VAL A 99 -9.99 28.97 -8.01
N VAL A 100 -9.93 29.00 -6.67
CA VAL A 100 -8.69 28.82 -5.91
C VAL A 100 -8.92 27.74 -4.87
N GLY A 101 -7.99 26.83 -4.70
CA GLY A 101 -8.18 25.75 -3.72
C GLY A 101 -6.90 25.13 -3.20
N THR A 102 -7.00 24.56 -2.01
CA THR A 102 -5.93 23.81 -1.36
C THR A 102 -6.38 22.38 -1.12
N SER A 103 -5.47 21.40 -1.28
CA SER A 103 -5.74 19.99 -0.98
C SER A 103 -6.99 19.47 -1.70
N MET A 104 -7.99 18.95 -0.97
CA MET A 104 -9.27 18.51 -1.58
C MET A 104 -10.00 19.65 -2.27
N GLY A 105 -9.90 20.88 -1.76
CA GLY A 105 -10.42 22.06 -2.44
C GLY A 105 -9.73 22.31 -3.77
N GLY A 106 -8.42 22.04 -3.87
CA GLY A 106 -7.66 22.06 -5.13
C GLY A 106 -8.11 20.96 -6.10
N LEU A 107 -8.45 19.77 -5.62
CA LEU A 107 -8.99 18.69 -6.45
C LEU A 107 -10.39 19.03 -6.99
N VAL A 108 -11.32 19.32 -6.10
CA VAL A 108 -12.72 19.64 -6.49
C VAL A 108 -12.74 20.89 -7.36
N GLY A 109 -11.97 21.91 -6.96
CA GLY A 109 -11.87 23.17 -7.71
C GLY A 109 -11.23 23.01 -9.09
N GLY A 110 -10.16 22.23 -9.21
CA GLY A 110 -9.50 21.95 -10.48
C GLY A 110 -10.38 21.17 -11.46
N LEU A 111 -11.12 20.17 -10.96
CA LEU A 111 -12.10 19.44 -11.75
C LEU A 111 -13.26 20.36 -12.22
N TYR A 112 -13.75 21.23 -11.34
CA TYR A 112 -14.77 22.21 -11.70
C TYR A 112 -14.25 23.23 -12.71
N ALA A 113 -13.06 23.75 -12.49
CA ALA A 113 -12.40 24.69 -13.40
C ALA A 113 -12.13 24.10 -14.78
N SER A 114 -11.88 22.78 -14.89
CA SER A 114 -11.75 22.08 -16.18
C SER A 114 -13.08 21.91 -16.95
N GLY A 115 -14.20 22.42 -16.38
CA GLY A 115 -15.52 22.45 -17.02
C GLY A 115 -16.38 21.23 -16.70
N ARG A 116 -16.04 20.43 -15.69
CA ARG A 116 -16.92 19.34 -15.21
C ARG A 116 -18.09 19.92 -14.44
N SER A 117 -19.26 19.31 -14.60
CA SER A 117 -20.42 19.65 -13.78
C SER A 117 -20.25 19.08 -12.36
N PRO A 118 -20.98 19.62 -11.36
CA PRO A 118 -21.03 19.06 -10.03
C PRO A 118 -21.41 17.57 -10.01
N ASP A 119 -22.34 17.14 -10.88
CA ASP A 119 -22.74 15.73 -11.01
C ASP A 119 -21.59 14.86 -11.52
N GLU A 120 -20.85 15.30 -12.56
CA GLU A 120 -19.67 14.59 -13.06
C GLU A 120 -18.57 14.46 -11.99
N ILE A 121 -18.39 15.48 -11.14
CA ILE A 121 -17.43 15.44 -10.02
C ILE A 121 -17.93 14.48 -8.94
N ARG A 122 -19.21 14.52 -8.60
CA ARG A 122 -19.85 13.61 -7.64
C ARG A 122 -19.71 12.16 -8.07
N ASP A 123 -19.99 11.85 -9.33
CA ASP A 123 -19.90 10.50 -9.88
C ASP A 123 -18.44 10.00 -9.88
N LEU A 124 -17.50 10.85 -10.26
CA LEU A 124 -16.08 10.55 -10.19
C LEU A 124 -15.67 10.19 -8.75
N VAL A 125 -16.01 11.06 -7.77
CA VAL A 125 -15.67 10.85 -6.34
C VAL A 125 -16.28 9.55 -5.81
N LYS A 126 -17.52 9.22 -6.18
CA LYS A 126 -18.19 7.97 -5.78
C LYS A 126 -17.58 6.74 -6.45
N SER A 127 -17.00 6.87 -7.63
CA SER A 127 -16.38 5.76 -8.38
C SER A 127 -15.01 5.36 -7.83
N ILE A 128 -14.34 6.25 -7.06
CA ILE A 128 -13.02 6.02 -6.51
C ILE A 128 -13.09 5.03 -5.34
N ASN A 129 -12.24 4.01 -5.38
CA ASN A 129 -11.97 3.18 -4.21
C ASN A 129 -11.01 3.91 -3.26
N TRP A 130 -11.58 4.72 -2.37
CA TRP A 130 -10.80 5.54 -1.43
C TRP A 130 -9.97 4.71 -0.45
N ASP A 131 -10.41 3.50 -0.08
CA ASP A 131 -9.64 2.61 0.79
C ASP A 131 -8.29 2.24 0.13
N GLU A 132 -8.28 2.00 -1.19
CA GLU A 132 -7.05 1.75 -1.95
C GLU A 132 -6.26 3.04 -2.20
N ALA A 133 -6.94 4.12 -2.61
CA ALA A 133 -6.30 5.38 -2.95
C ALA A 133 -5.55 5.99 -1.76
N ILE A 134 -6.17 5.99 -0.57
CA ILE A 134 -5.58 6.53 0.68
C ILE A 134 -4.72 5.48 1.39
N GLY A 135 -5.09 4.19 1.32
CA GLY A 135 -4.30 3.10 1.90
C GLY A 135 -2.92 2.88 1.26
N GLY A 136 -2.70 3.43 0.06
CA GLY A 136 -1.40 3.47 -0.64
C GLY A 136 -0.86 2.13 -1.09
N LYS A 137 -1.67 1.10 -1.07
CA LYS A 137 -1.24 -0.25 -1.47
C LYS A 137 -1.43 -0.48 -2.96
N THR A 138 -0.43 -1.02 -3.61
CA THR A 138 -0.65 -1.71 -4.88
C THR A 138 -1.57 -2.90 -4.61
N PRO A 139 -2.68 -3.07 -5.35
CA PRO A 139 -3.56 -4.21 -5.23
C PRO A 139 -2.76 -5.52 -5.29
N PHE A 140 -3.11 -6.49 -4.43
CA PHE A 140 -2.36 -7.74 -4.33
C PHE A 140 -2.35 -8.51 -5.67
N SER A 141 -3.43 -8.42 -6.45
CA SER A 141 -3.55 -8.98 -7.81
C SER A 141 -2.50 -8.42 -8.79
N ASP A 142 -2.08 -7.16 -8.62
CA ASP A 142 -1.15 -6.47 -9.51
C ASP A 142 0.32 -6.53 -9.05
N LEU A 143 0.58 -7.14 -7.89
CA LEU A 143 1.93 -7.43 -7.43
C LEU A 143 2.60 -8.52 -8.27
N SER A 144 3.90 -8.40 -8.48
CA SER A 144 4.71 -9.53 -8.99
C SER A 144 4.67 -10.69 -8.01
N TYR A 145 4.89 -11.93 -8.49
CA TYR A 145 4.85 -13.12 -7.65
C TYR A 145 5.77 -12.99 -6.43
N ARG A 146 6.98 -12.50 -6.63
CA ARG A 146 7.97 -12.26 -5.56
C ARG A 146 7.44 -11.28 -4.49
N ARG A 147 6.78 -10.19 -4.91
CA ARG A 147 6.16 -9.23 -3.96
C ARG A 147 4.93 -9.82 -3.27
N LYS A 148 4.17 -10.70 -3.93
CA LYS A 148 3.09 -11.46 -3.28
C LYS A 148 3.64 -12.36 -2.17
N GLN A 149 4.73 -13.07 -2.42
CA GLN A 149 5.43 -13.87 -1.38
C GLN A 149 5.85 -12.99 -0.20
N ASP A 150 6.46 -11.82 -0.46
CA ASP A 150 6.84 -10.90 0.61
C ASP A 150 5.64 -10.48 1.46
N ARG A 151 4.50 -10.20 0.84
CA ARG A 151 3.28 -9.82 1.57
C ARG A 151 2.67 -10.96 2.38
N VAL A 152 2.79 -12.19 1.93
CA VAL A 152 2.34 -13.38 2.68
C VAL A 152 3.27 -13.66 3.87
N GLU A 153 4.58 -13.56 3.67
CA GLU A 153 5.56 -13.85 4.72
C GLU A 153 5.75 -12.70 5.71
N TYR A 154 5.60 -11.45 5.24
CA TYR A 154 5.70 -10.21 6.02
C TYR A 154 4.41 -9.38 5.87
N PRO A 155 3.30 -9.78 6.53
CA PRO A 155 1.99 -9.16 6.34
C PRO A 155 1.88 -7.76 6.94
N ASN A 156 2.88 -7.31 7.71
CA ASN A 156 2.99 -5.95 8.16
C ASN A 156 3.40 -5.00 7.00
N ARG A 157 3.37 -3.70 7.26
CA ARG A 157 3.70 -2.66 6.26
C ARG A 157 5.10 -2.09 6.44
N LEU A 158 5.94 -2.73 7.25
CA LEU A 158 7.25 -2.20 7.61
C LEU A 158 8.30 -2.62 6.58
N GLU A 159 8.54 -1.75 5.61
CA GLU A 159 9.64 -1.83 4.65
C GLU A 159 10.58 -0.64 4.88
N PHE A 160 11.84 -0.91 5.13
CA PHE A 160 12.88 0.09 5.33
C PHE A 160 13.85 0.06 4.14
N GLY A 161 14.43 1.20 3.85
CA GLY A 161 15.53 1.30 2.88
C GLY A 161 16.88 1.21 3.55
N LEU A 162 17.86 0.75 2.78
CA LEU A 162 19.25 0.66 3.23
C LEU A 162 20.23 1.37 2.28
N LYS A 163 19.71 2.13 1.30
CA LYS A 163 20.53 2.78 0.27
C LYS A 163 21.45 3.86 0.85
N HIS A 164 20.99 4.59 1.87
CA HIS A 164 21.71 5.69 2.53
C HIS A 164 21.76 5.49 4.05
N GLY A 165 21.92 4.23 4.51
CA GLY A 165 21.68 3.82 5.88
C GLY A 165 20.22 3.44 6.09
N LEU A 166 19.83 3.10 7.34
CA LEU A 166 18.45 2.73 7.66
C LEU A 166 17.54 3.95 7.47
N SER A 167 16.70 3.89 6.46
CA SER A 167 15.79 4.99 6.08
C SER A 167 14.36 4.50 6.00
N PHE A 168 13.44 5.38 6.41
CA PHE A 168 12.02 5.17 6.30
C PHE A 168 11.50 5.67 4.94
N PRO A 169 10.39 5.13 4.43
CA PRO A 169 9.67 5.76 3.34
C PRO A 169 9.28 7.20 3.70
N GLU A 170 9.36 8.12 2.74
CA GLU A 170 9.03 9.54 2.91
C GLU A 170 7.53 9.77 3.20
N GLY A 171 6.70 8.76 3.01
CA GLY A 171 5.27 8.73 3.31
C GLY A 171 4.75 7.32 3.36
N LEU A 172 3.62 7.12 4.06
CA LEU A 172 2.97 5.80 4.17
C LEU A 172 2.30 5.36 2.85
N ASN A 173 2.03 6.31 1.96
CA ASN A 173 1.37 6.14 0.67
C ASN A 173 2.15 6.85 -0.44
N SER A 174 2.53 6.11 -1.47
CA SER A 174 3.20 6.67 -2.65
C SER A 174 2.34 7.66 -3.44
N GLY A 175 1.01 7.62 -3.27
CA GLY A 175 0.05 8.40 -4.05
C GLY A 175 -0.19 7.87 -5.46
N GLN A 176 0.26 6.66 -5.78
CA GLN A 176 0.11 6.06 -7.11
C GLN A 176 -1.33 6.08 -7.63
N GLN A 177 -2.29 5.62 -6.82
CA GLN A 177 -3.69 5.54 -7.26
C GLN A 177 -4.31 6.93 -7.44
N VAL A 178 -4.04 7.85 -6.53
CA VAL A 178 -4.49 9.25 -6.64
C VAL A 178 -3.87 9.91 -7.88
N GLY A 179 -2.57 9.70 -8.12
CA GLY A 179 -1.88 10.21 -9.31
C GLY A 179 -2.55 9.74 -10.61
N LEU A 180 -2.79 8.44 -10.77
CA LEU A 180 -3.45 7.89 -11.97
C LEU A 180 -4.88 8.42 -12.17
N ILE A 181 -5.65 8.61 -11.09
CA ILE A 181 -7.00 9.23 -11.16
C ILE A 181 -6.89 10.65 -11.70
N LEU A 182 -5.93 11.44 -11.22
CA LEU A 182 -5.72 12.81 -11.65
C LEU A 182 -5.19 12.88 -13.09
N ASP A 183 -4.21 12.04 -13.45
CA ASP A 183 -3.68 11.95 -14.82
C ASP A 183 -4.80 11.66 -15.81
N ARG A 184 -5.65 10.67 -15.51
CA ARG A 184 -6.82 10.33 -16.30
C ARG A 184 -7.83 11.47 -16.38
N ALA A 185 -8.13 12.13 -15.25
CA ALA A 185 -9.12 13.19 -15.16
C ALA A 185 -8.72 14.44 -15.95
N THR A 186 -7.41 14.71 -16.09
CA THR A 186 -6.86 15.91 -16.71
C THR A 186 -6.20 15.66 -18.08
N LEU A 187 -6.36 14.45 -18.63
CA LEU A 187 -5.66 14.03 -19.85
C LEU A 187 -6.00 14.91 -21.06
N ALA A 188 -7.23 15.41 -21.13
CA ALA A 188 -7.67 16.31 -22.21
C ALA A 188 -7.10 17.74 -22.07
N ASP A 189 -6.61 18.09 -20.88
CA ASP A 189 -6.09 19.43 -20.58
C ASP A 189 -4.57 19.57 -20.85
N TYR A 190 -3.99 18.65 -21.61
CA TYR A 190 -2.56 18.54 -21.88
C TYR A 190 -1.92 19.74 -22.55
N SER A 191 -2.70 20.50 -23.35
CA SER A 191 -2.19 21.63 -24.14
C SER A 191 -2.33 22.99 -23.46
N LEU A 192 -2.59 22.99 -22.15
CA LEU A 192 -2.68 24.22 -21.37
C LEU A 192 -1.32 24.92 -21.29
N LYS A 193 -1.29 26.20 -21.65
CA LYS A 193 -0.14 27.07 -21.42
C LYS A 193 -0.20 27.75 -20.04
N SER A 194 -1.42 28.05 -19.62
CA SER A 194 -1.76 28.62 -18.31
C SER A 194 -3.06 28.00 -17.83
N PHE A 195 -3.27 27.93 -16.52
CA PHE A 195 -4.56 27.55 -15.94
C PHE A 195 -5.63 28.66 -16.14
N ASP A 196 -5.25 29.80 -16.69
CA ASP A 196 -6.20 30.80 -17.19
C ASP A 196 -6.89 30.37 -18.48
N ASP A 197 -6.34 29.40 -19.21
CA ASP A 197 -6.92 28.81 -20.42
C ASP A 197 -8.01 27.77 -20.11
N LEU A 198 -8.22 27.41 -18.87
CA LEU A 198 -9.33 26.54 -18.44
C LEU A 198 -10.68 27.22 -18.63
N PRO A 199 -11.80 26.49 -18.71
CA PRO A 199 -13.14 27.03 -18.71
C PRO A 199 -13.40 28.09 -17.63
N ILE A 200 -12.86 27.87 -16.43
CA ILE A 200 -12.75 28.87 -15.36
C ILE A 200 -11.25 28.94 -14.97
N PRO A 201 -10.63 30.12 -14.91
CA PRO A 201 -9.27 30.30 -14.37
C PRO A 201 -9.08 29.61 -13.04
N PHE A 202 -7.91 28.99 -12.82
CA PHE A 202 -7.67 28.16 -11.66
C PHE A 202 -6.32 28.45 -11.01
N ARG A 203 -6.29 28.36 -9.67
CA ARG A 203 -5.07 28.35 -8.87
C ARG A 203 -5.16 27.26 -7.82
N CYS A 204 -4.07 26.55 -7.55
CA CYS A 204 -3.99 25.71 -6.37
C CYS A 204 -2.68 25.95 -5.62
N VAL A 205 -2.76 25.79 -4.30
CA VAL A 205 -1.67 26.07 -3.39
C VAL A 205 -1.04 24.78 -2.89
N ALA A 206 0.29 24.71 -2.94
CA ALA A 206 1.08 23.67 -2.28
C ALA A 206 2.18 24.31 -1.43
N THR A 207 2.74 23.56 -0.51
CA THR A 207 3.89 23.96 0.29
C THR A 207 5.16 23.54 -0.40
N ASN A 208 6.04 24.47 -0.76
CA ASN A 208 7.37 24.19 -1.24
C ASN A 208 8.26 23.81 -0.05
N MET A 209 8.71 22.57 0.03
CA MET A 209 9.51 22.05 1.14
C MET A 209 10.95 22.59 1.16
N ASN A 210 11.46 23.07 0.03
CA ASN A 210 12.80 23.65 -0.06
C ASN A 210 12.85 25.03 0.56
N THR A 211 11.75 25.81 0.46
CA THR A 211 11.67 27.20 0.93
C THR A 211 10.78 27.38 2.17
N GLY A 212 9.91 26.42 2.49
CA GLY A 212 8.89 26.54 3.54
C GLY A 212 7.76 27.50 3.20
N ARG A 213 7.59 27.91 1.94
CA ARG A 213 6.60 28.90 1.50
C ARG A 213 5.49 28.29 0.65
N ALA A 214 4.38 29.02 0.54
CA ALA A 214 3.31 28.72 -0.39
C ALA A 214 3.79 28.82 -1.84
N GLN A 215 3.50 27.81 -2.65
CA GLN A 215 3.63 27.81 -4.09
C GLN A 215 2.24 27.84 -4.71
N VAL A 216 1.94 28.90 -5.45
CA VAL A 216 0.68 29.01 -6.21
C VAL A 216 0.93 28.48 -7.62
N PHE A 217 0.29 27.37 -7.97
CA PHE A 217 0.33 26.83 -9.32
C PHE A 217 -0.68 27.52 -10.22
N ASN A 218 -0.23 28.02 -11.36
CA ASN A 218 -1.01 28.69 -12.39
C ASN A 218 -0.73 28.16 -13.79
N SER A 219 0.13 27.16 -13.92
CA SER A 219 0.55 26.57 -15.19
C SER A 219 1.19 25.20 -14.96
N GLY A 220 1.52 24.50 -16.05
CA GLY A 220 2.10 23.14 -16.02
C GLY A 220 1.06 22.04 -16.19
N PHE A 221 1.36 20.83 -15.78
CA PHE A 221 0.42 19.72 -15.82
C PHE A 221 -0.60 19.84 -14.69
N LEU A 222 -1.87 20.01 -15.05
CA LEU A 222 -2.97 20.23 -14.09
C LEU A 222 -3.05 19.10 -13.05
N GLY A 223 -3.00 17.84 -13.49
CA GLY A 223 -3.04 16.68 -12.60
C GLY A 223 -1.87 16.65 -11.60
N GLN A 224 -0.66 17.06 -12.04
CA GLN A 224 0.51 17.10 -11.18
C GLN A 224 0.41 18.23 -10.13
N ALA A 225 -0.09 19.42 -10.52
CA ALA A 225 -0.35 20.51 -9.59
C ALA A 225 -1.40 20.12 -8.53
N MET A 226 -2.49 19.48 -8.96
CA MET A 226 -3.52 18.95 -8.07
C MET A 226 -2.96 17.83 -7.17
N ARG A 227 -2.06 16.99 -7.66
CA ARG A 227 -1.40 15.96 -6.85
C ARG A 227 -0.47 16.58 -5.79
N ALA A 228 0.24 17.66 -6.14
CA ALA A 228 1.13 18.37 -5.21
C ALA A 228 0.35 18.97 -4.04
N THR A 229 -0.73 19.70 -4.34
CA THR A 229 -1.58 20.32 -3.29
C THR A 229 -2.25 19.31 -2.35
N MET A 230 -2.36 18.03 -2.77
CA MET A 230 -2.97 16.94 -1.98
C MET A 230 -1.94 16.07 -1.24
N SER A 231 -0.65 16.39 -1.28
CA SER A 231 0.42 15.56 -0.68
C SER A 231 0.53 15.79 0.83
N ILE A 232 -0.45 15.32 1.60
CA ILE A 232 -0.50 15.47 3.06
C ILE A 232 0.77 14.91 3.70
N PRO A 233 1.52 15.72 4.49
CA PRO A 233 2.77 15.29 5.13
C PRO A 233 2.59 14.04 6.01
N GLY A 234 3.52 13.08 5.87
CA GLY A 234 3.47 11.80 6.59
C GLY A 234 2.46 10.78 6.04
N VAL A 235 1.45 11.22 5.28
CA VAL A 235 0.49 10.35 4.58
C VAL A 235 1.02 10.03 3.20
N PHE A 236 1.19 11.04 2.35
CA PHE A 236 1.67 10.87 0.99
C PHE A 236 3.15 11.23 0.86
N VAL A 237 3.82 10.53 -0.04
CA VAL A 237 5.15 10.95 -0.51
C VAL A 237 5.02 12.31 -1.19
N PRO A 238 5.90 13.27 -0.87
CA PRO A 238 5.96 14.56 -1.54
C PRO A 238 6.13 14.44 -3.07
N VAL A 239 5.69 15.45 -3.81
CA VAL A 239 5.78 15.47 -5.27
C VAL A 239 6.96 16.35 -5.70
N GLU A 240 7.81 15.80 -6.56
CA GLU A 240 8.89 16.56 -7.18
C GLU A 240 8.41 17.17 -8.53
N ILE A 241 8.55 18.48 -8.68
CA ILE A 241 8.23 19.22 -9.91
C ILE A 241 9.42 20.16 -10.21
N ASN A 242 10.06 19.97 -11.34
CA ASN A 242 11.19 20.79 -11.80
C ASN A 242 12.37 20.87 -10.79
N GLY A 243 12.59 19.79 -10.02
CA GLY A 243 13.68 19.73 -9.03
C GLY A 243 13.34 20.35 -7.67
N GLU A 244 12.12 20.82 -7.48
CA GLU A 244 11.60 21.29 -6.19
C GLU A 244 10.59 20.27 -5.63
N THR A 245 10.55 20.15 -4.31
CA THR A 245 9.71 19.18 -3.59
C THR A 245 8.51 19.88 -2.96
N PHE A 246 7.30 19.34 -3.21
CA PHE A 246 6.04 19.91 -2.76
C PHE A 246 5.25 18.97 -1.89
N THR A 247 4.61 19.54 -0.87
CA THR A 247 3.64 18.85 -0.02
C THR A 247 2.34 19.65 0.03
N ASP A 248 1.31 19.14 0.73
CA ASP A 248 -0.01 19.76 0.86
C ASP A 248 0.07 21.23 1.28
N GLY A 249 -0.71 22.07 0.61
CA GLY A 249 -0.75 23.50 0.86
C GLY A 249 -1.32 23.91 2.22
N GLY A 250 -2.09 23.03 2.85
CA GLY A 250 -2.76 23.32 4.13
C GLY A 250 -1.82 23.70 5.26
N ALA A 251 -0.54 23.32 5.19
CA ALA A 251 0.44 23.71 6.19
C ALA A 251 0.77 25.22 6.16
N VAL A 252 0.61 25.89 5.01
CA VAL A 252 0.98 27.30 4.82
C VAL A 252 -0.21 28.19 4.46
N ASP A 253 -1.19 27.67 3.71
CA ASP A 253 -2.37 28.42 3.28
C ASP A 253 -3.52 27.44 2.95
N ASN A 254 -4.35 27.14 3.94
CA ASN A 254 -5.42 26.16 3.79
C ASN A 254 -6.68 26.74 3.16
N LEU A 255 -6.98 28.03 3.36
CA LEU A 255 -8.09 28.76 2.79
C LEU A 255 -7.56 29.98 2.01
N PRO A 256 -7.11 29.82 0.74
CA PRO A 256 -6.28 30.81 0.01
C PRO A 256 -7.07 32.02 -0.51
N VAL A 257 -7.66 32.81 0.39
CA VAL A 257 -8.44 34.01 0.10
C VAL A 257 -7.52 35.14 -0.43
N ASP A 258 -6.33 35.28 0.12
CA ASP A 258 -5.31 36.24 -0.31
C ASP A 258 -4.85 35.96 -1.74
N VAL A 259 -4.69 34.69 -2.14
CA VAL A 259 -4.39 34.28 -3.51
C VAL A 259 -5.51 34.71 -4.46
N ALA A 260 -6.78 34.53 -4.07
CA ALA A 260 -7.92 34.99 -4.90
C ALA A 260 -7.89 36.52 -5.11
N LYS A 261 -7.67 37.30 -4.05
CA LYS A 261 -7.56 38.74 -4.10
C LYS A 261 -6.36 39.23 -4.92
N ALA A 262 -5.20 38.60 -4.75
CA ALA A 262 -3.99 38.87 -5.52
C ALA A 262 -4.16 38.57 -7.03
N ASN A 263 -5.08 37.68 -7.40
CA ASN A 263 -5.42 37.36 -8.78
C ASN A 263 -6.62 38.19 -9.31
N GLY A 264 -7.00 39.28 -8.64
CA GLY A 264 -7.95 40.28 -9.14
C GLY A 264 -9.43 39.88 -8.94
N ALA A 265 -9.74 39.17 -7.88
CA ALA A 265 -11.14 38.95 -7.44
C ALA A 265 -11.66 40.22 -6.74
N ASP A 266 -12.83 40.71 -7.20
CA ASP A 266 -13.54 41.78 -6.53
C ASP A 266 -14.35 41.27 -5.34
N ILE A 267 -14.89 40.04 -5.46
CA ILE A 267 -15.67 39.32 -4.46
C ILE A 267 -15.08 37.93 -4.24
N VAL A 268 -14.86 37.55 -3.01
CA VAL A 268 -14.38 36.23 -2.62
C VAL A 268 -15.45 35.49 -1.84
N ILE A 269 -15.99 34.42 -2.47
CA ILE A 269 -16.87 33.44 -1.82
C ILE A 269 -15.97 32.31 -1.32
N ALA A 270 -15.81 32.16 0.01
CA ALA A 270 -14.99 31.15 0.60
C ALA A 270 -15.84 30.00 1.17
N SER A 271 -15.55 28.78 0.77
CA SER A 271 -16.17 27.55 1.31
C SER A 271 -15.29 26.97 2.41
N TYR A 272 -15.74 27.13 3.65
CA TYR A 272 -15.06 26.74 4.88
C TYR A 272 -15.68 25.45 5.48
N LEU A 273 -14.84 24.55 5.99
CA LEU A 273 -15.19 23.23 6.48
C LEU A 273 -15.20 23.22 8.03
N ASP A 274 -16.34 23.58 8.66
CA ASP A 274 -16.45 23.72 10.10
C ASP A 274 -16.57 22.36 10.80
N THR A 275 -15.51 21.90 11.42
CA THR A 275 -15.51 20.70 12.27
C THR A 275 -15.81 21.00 13.74
N GLY A 276 -16.05 22.27 14.10
CA GLY A 276 -16.16 22.75 15.47
C GLY A 276 -14.77 22.92 16.13
N PRO A 277 -14.73 23.37 17.39
CA PRO A 277 -13.47 23.51 18.11
C PRO A 277 -12.77 22.16 18.16
N ALA A 278 -11.46 22.15 17.88
CA ALA A 278 -10.64 20.96 17.97
C ALA A 278 -10.88 20.29 19.33
N ALA A 279 -11.53 19.13 19.31
CA ALA A 279 -11.73 18.37 20.53
C ALA A 279 -10.34 18.16 21.14
N THR A 280 -10.18 18.45 22.43
CA THR A 280 -8.97 18.21 23.20
C THR A 280 -8.75 16.70 23.32
N GLN A 281 -8.40 16.07 22.19
CA GLN A 281 -7.97 14.68 22.21
C GLN A 281 -6.64 14.63 22.96
N ARG A 282 -6.61 13.81 24.01
CA ARG A 282 -5.36 13.55 24.71
C ARG A 282 -4.34 13.05 23.71
N VAL A 283 -3.24 13.78 23.57
CA VAL A 283 -2.09 13.38 22.75
C VAL A 283 -1.47 12.16 23.41
N THR A 284 -1.67 10.99 22.83
CA THR A 284 -1.23 9.71 23.40
C THR A 284 -0.16 9.01 22.58
N SER A 285 0.18 9.53 21.38
CA SER A 285 1.15 8.93 20.48
C SER A 285 1.89 9.98 19.65
N PHE A 286 3.06 9.63 19.12
CA PHE A 286 3.84 10.46 18.20
C PHE A 286 3.01 10.89 16.97
N LEU A 287 2.22 9.98 16.39
CA LEU A 287 1.37 10.28 15.24
C LEU A 287 0.25 11.26 15.59
N SER A 288 -0.35 11.15 16.79
CA SER A 288 -1.36 12.12 17.24
C SER A 288 -0.74 13.49 17.54
N THR A 289 0.50 13.55 18.02
CA THR A 289 1.23 14.80 18.21
C THR A 289 1.48 15.50 16.88
N ALA A 290 2.01 14.79 15.89
CA ALA A 290 2.28 15.33 14.57
C ALA A 290 0.99 15.83 13.88
N GLY A 291 -0.09 15.03 13.93
CA GLY A 291 -1.40 15.42 13.39
C GLY A 291 -1.98 16.66 14.06
N ASN A 292 -1.92 16.74 15.39
CA ASN A 292 -2.41 17.91 16.13
C ASN A 292 -1.56 19.16 15.83
N THR A 293 -0.23 19.03 15.68
CA THR A 293 0.64 20.17 15.31
C THR A 293 0.25 20.74 13.96
N ILE A 294 0.03 19.88 12.96
CA ILE A 294 -0.44 20.29 11.63
C ILE A 294 -1.81 20.98 11.74
N SER A 295 -2.75 20.42 12.50
CA SER A 295 -4.08 21.01 12.69
C SER A 295 -4.03 22.39 13.35
N ILE A 296 -3.14 22.59 14.31
CA ILE A 296 -2.93 23.90 14.96
C ILE A 296 -2.35 24.91 13.96
N MET A 297 -1.38 24.50 13.12
CA MET A 297 -0.81 25.37 12.09
C MET A 297 -1.86 25.78 11.07
N ILE A 298 -2.70 24.85 10.63
CA ILE A 298 -3.82 25.11 9.72
C ILE A 298 -4.77 26.11 10.33
N ALA A 299 -5.26 25.88 11.55
CA ALA A 299 -6.21 26.77 12.23
C ALA A 299 -5.65 28.17 12.44
N ALA A 300 -4.35 28.31 12.71
CA ALA A 300 -3.71 29.61 12.86
C ALA A 300 -3.69 30.42 11.54
N ASN A 301 -3.45 29.74 10.41
CA ASN A 301 -3.40 30.37 9.09
C ASN A 301 -4.80 30.77 8.59
N GLU A 302 -5.85 30.03 8.93
CA GLU A 302 -7.22 30.24 8.47
C GLU A 302 -7.90 31.49 9.06
N LEU A 303 -7.55 31.90 10.27
CA LEU A 303 -8.20 33.03 10.94
C LEU A 303 -8.19 34.32 10.08
N HIS A 304 -7.05 34.64 9.48
CA HIS A 304 -6.95 35.82 8.62
C HIS A 304 -7.76 35.67 7.33
N SER A 305 -7.77 34.49 6.74
CA SER A 305 -8.51 34.19 5.51
C SER A 305 -10.02 34.23 5.73
N ILE A 306 -10.50 33.73 6.87
CA ILE A 306 -11.93 33.79 7.27
C ILE A 306 -12.42 35.23 7.37
N GLU A 307 -11.63 36.13 8.00
CA GLU A 307 -11.97 37.55 8.12
C GLU A 307 -11.88 38.30 6.78
N ALA A 308 -11.03 37.85 5.89
CA ALA A 308 -10.80 38.49 4.60
C ALA A 308 -11.81 38.10 3.52
N ALA A 309 -12.62 37.05 3.70
CA ALA A 309 -13.63 36.61 2.76
C ALA A 309 -14.85 37.52 2.75
N ASP A 310 -15.38 37.87 1.54
CA ASP A 310 -16.60 38.71 1.43
C ASP A 310 -17.87 37.91 1.76
N VAL A 311 -17.89 36.61 1.41
CA VAL A 311 -18.94 35.67 1.78
C VAL A 311 -18.29 34.40 2.28
N LEU A 312 -18.53 34.05 3.56
CA LEU A 312 -18.06 32.80 4.15
C LEU A 312 -19.21 31.78 4.23
N ILE A 313 -19.14 30.72 3.40
CA ILE A 313 -20.03 29.57 3.45
C ILE A 313 -19.43 28.56 4.41
N ARG A 314 -20.06 28.39 5.57
CA ARG A 314 -19.57 27.54 6.66
C ARG A 314 -20.35 26.22 6.67
N SER A 315 -19.76 25.15 6.15
CA SER A 315 -20.34 23.80 6.17
C SER A 315 -20.19 23.18 7.55
N ASP A 316 -21.30 22.86 8.24
CA ASP A 316 -21.27 22.18 9.55
C ASP A 316 -20.97 20.69 9.36
N LEU A 317 -19.74 20.31 9.64
CA LEU A 317 -19.20 18.96 9.48
C LEU A 317 -18.80 18.34 10.83
N LYS A 318 -19.39 18.79 11.93
CA LYS A 318 -19.20 18.19 13.25
C LYS A 318 -19.58 16.71 13.23
N GLY A 319 -18.67 15.88 13.74
CA GLY A 319 -18.83 14.42 13.72
C GLY A 319 -18.23 13.72 12.49
N TYR A 320 -17.82 14.46 11.45
CA TYR A 320 -17.04 13.92 10.35
C TYR A 320 -15.55 14.21 10.53
N THR A 321 -14.70 13.39 9.91
CA THR A 321 -13.25 13.57 9.91
C THR A 321 -12.70 13.60 8.49
N SER A 322 -11.50 14.16 8.32
CA SER A 322 -10.80 14.21 7.03
C SER A 322 -10.51 12.84 6.39
N MET A 323 -10.70 11.74 7.13
CA MET A 323 -10.46 10.38 6.65
C MET A 323 -11.73 9.60 6.31
N MET A 324 -12.91 10.18 6.47
CA MET A 324 -14.22 9.53 6.20
C MET A 324 -14.61 9.60 4.72
N PHE A 325 -13.75 9.11 3.85
CA PHE A 325 -13.99 9.15 2.39
C PHE A 325 -15.19 8.30 1.94
N GLY A 326 -15.61 7.32 2.73
CA GLY A 326 -16.81 6.52 2.45
C GLY A 326 -18.13 7.28 2.61
N ASP A 327 -18.10 8.43 3.29
CA ASP A 327 -19.30 9.18 3.67
C ASP A 327 -19.64 10.34 2.74
N SER A 328 -19.09 10.33 1.51
CA SER A 328 -19.32 11.38 0.52
C SER A 328 -20.81 11.70 0.29
N ALA A 329 -21.67 10.66 0.32
CA ALA A 329 -23.11 10.83 0.16
C ALA A 329 -23.77 11.66 1.29
N ALA A 330 -23.21 11.65 2.49
CA ALA A 330 -23.69 12.43 3.63
C ALA A 330 -23.02 13.81 3.74
N ILE A 331 -21.77 13.92 3.27
CA ILE A 331 -20.96 15.15 3.35
C ILE A 331 -21.37 16.16 2.27
N ILE A 332 -21.57 15.73 1.03
CA ILE A 332 -21.91 16.62 -0.12
C ILE A 332 -23.13 17.51 0.20
N PRO A 333 -24.26 16.98 0.71
CA PRO A 333 -25.44 17.81 1.01
C PRO A 333 -25.19 18.90 2.05
N LYS A 334 -24.21 18.71 2.96
CA LYS A 334 -23.86 19.72 3.99
C LYS A 334 -23.31 21.00 3.37
N GLY A 335 -22.62 20.91 2.23
CA GLY A 335 -22.19 22.09 1.50
C GLY A 335 -23.35 22.88 0.90
N ALA A 336 -24.30 22.18 0.28
CA ALA A 336 -25.50 22.83 -0.27
C ALA A 336 -26.35 23.49 0.82
N GLU A 337 -26.54 22.81 1.97
CA GLU A 337 -27.22 23.35 3.15
C GLU A 337 -26.53 24.63 3.65
N ALA A 338 -25.20 24.62 3.74
CA ALA A 338 -24.41 25.77 4.17
C ALA A 338 -24.54 26.96 3.20
N ALA A 339 -24.55 26.71 1.90
CA ALA A 339 -24.76 27.75 0.89
C ALA A 339 -26.18 28.31 0.96
N GLN A 340 -27.20 27.47 1.11
CA GLN A 340 -28.58 27.87 1.32
C GLN A 340 -28.74 28.79 2.53
N ASN A 341 -28.04 28.53 3.64
CA ASN A 341 -28.02 29.39 4.83
C ASN A 341 -27.44 30.78 4.58
N LYS A 342 -26.78 30.99 3.42
CA LYS A 342 -26.23 32.27 2.97
C LYS A 342 -26.97 32.85 1.75
N ALA A 343 -28.15 32.31 1.39
CA ALA A 343 -28.93 32.71 0.24
C ALA A 343 -29.07 34.25 0.13
N ALA A 344 -29.47 34.94 1.16
CA ALA A 344 -29.67 36.41 1.18
C ALA A 344 -28.41 37.21 0.81
N LEU A 345 -27.21 36.64 1.02
CA LEU A 345 -25.93 37.24 0.59
C LEU A 345 -25.55 36.82 -0.81
N LEU A 346 -25.80 35.58 -1.17
CA LEU A 346 -25.40 34.97 -2.45
C LEU A 346 -26.29 35.42 -3.60
N ASP A 347 -27.62 35.56 -3.40
CA ASP A 347 -28.58 35.94 -4.42
C ASP A 347 -28.29 37.32 -5.07
N ARG A 348 -27.53 38.17 -4.36
CA ARG A 348 -27.07 39.46 -4.90
C ARG A 348 -26.11 39.32 -6.09
N PHE A 349 -25.49 38.16 -6.23
CA PHE A 349 -24.53 37.84 -7.30
C PHE A 349 -25.14 36.99 -8.40
N ALA A 350 -26.43 36.61 -8.27
CA ALA A 350 -27.14 35.88 -9.27
C ALA A 350 -27.33 36.75 -10.53
N VAL A 351 -27.12 36.15 -11.70
CA VAL A 351 -27.33 36.80 -13.00
C VAL A 351 -28.66 36.32 -13.60
N SER A 352 -29.14 37.03 -14.61
CA SER A 352 -30.34 36.63 -15.35
C SER A 352 -30.14 35.29 -16.06
N ASP A 353 -31.26 34.59 -16.36
CA ASP A 353 -31.23 33.31 -17.10
C ASP A 353 -30.49 33.43 -18.44
N ALA A 354 -30.61 34.58 -19.14
CA ALA A 354 -29.92 34.82 -20.40
C ALA A 354 -28.39 34.94 -20.20
N GLU A 355 -27.96 35.68 -19.20
CA GLU A 355 -26.53 35.82 -18.85
C GLU A 355 -25.95 34.51 -18.37
N TRP A 356 -26.70 33.75 -17.55
CA TRP A 356 -26.30 32.43 -17.13
C TRP A 356 -26.14 31.45 -18.29
N ALA A 357 -27.12 31.43 -19.20
CA ALA A 357 -27.04 30.59 -20.41
C ALA A 357 -25.78 30.93 -21.23
N GLN A 358 -25.46 32.23 -21.37
CA GLN A 358 -24.25 32.67 -22.08
C GLN A 358 -22.99 32.22 -21.32
N TYR A 359 -22.92 32.39 -20.01
CA TYR A 359 -21.80 31.94 -19.16
C TYR A 359 -21.54 30.44 -19.29
N VAL A 360 -22.58 29.60 -19.20
CA VAL A 360 -22.49 28.16 -19.39
C VAL A 360 -22.00 27.79 -20.79
N LYS A 361 -22.52 28.48 -21.81
CA LYS A 361 -22.10 28.28 -23.20
C LYS A 361 -20.61 28.61 -23.42
N ASP A 362 -20.14 29.72 -22.84
CA ASP A 362 -18.73 30.13 -22.94
C ASP A 362 -17.79 29.16 -22.22
N ARG A 363 -18.19 28.66 -21.05
CA ARG A 363 -17.48 27.58 -20.33
C ARG A 363 -17.43 26.31 -21.20
N ALA A 364 -18.55 25.88 -21.75
CA ALA A 364 -18.62 24.67 -22.56
C ALA A 364 -17.73 24.79 -23.82
N ALA A 365 -17.67 25.96 -24.45
CA ALA A 365 -16.82 26.21 -25.61
C ALA A 365 -15.32 26.13 -25.30
N ARG A 366 -14.92 26.42 -24.06
CA ARG A 366 -13.52 26.33 -23.59
C ARG A 366 -13.17 24.95 -23.05
N ARG A 367 -14.16 24.09 -22.73
CA ARG A 367 -13.94 22.75 -22.21
C ARG A 367 -13.21 21.87 -23.22
N ARG A 368 -12.12 21.27 -22.79
CA ARG A 368 -11.35 20.28 -23.55
C ARG A 368 -11.87 18.88 -23.28
N THR A 369 -12.20 18.15 -24.34
CA THR A 369 -12.73 16.76 -24.21
C THR A 369 -11.99 15.79 -25.10
N GLN A 370 -11.21 16.29 -26.06
CA GLN A 370 -10.50 15.44 -27.00
C GLN A 370 -9.09 15.12 -26.55
N VAL A 371 -8.78 13.85 -26.54
CA VAL A 371 -7.43 13.33 -26.28
C VAL A 371 -6.85 12.89 -27.62
N PRO A 372 -5.69 13.44 -28.05
CA PRO A 372 -5.08 13.06 -29.31
C PRO A 372 -4.54 11.63 -29.23
N LYS A 373 -4.40 10.99 -30.42
CA LYS A 373 -3.69 9.71 -30.53
C LYS A 373 -2.19 10.00 -30.45
N PRO A 374 -1.46 9.42 -29.50
CA PRO A 374 -0.02 9.64 -29.41
C PRO A 374 0.72 9.08 -30.63
N GLN A 375 1.60 9.86 -31.23
CA GLN A 375 2.46 9.42 -32.33
C GLN A 375 3.76 8.80 -31.85
N PHE A 376 4.15 9.08 -30.63
CA PHE A 376 5.32 8.49 -29.97
C PHE A 376 5.07 8.25 -28.48
N LEU A 377 5.93 7.43 -27.88
CA LEU A 377 5.97 7.17 -26.46
C LEU A 377 7.35 7.54 -25.90
N THR A 378 7.37 8.33 -24.81
CA THR A 378 8.58 8.63 -24.06
C THR A 378 8.44 8.09 -22.65
N VAL A 379 9.46 7.37 -22.15
CA VAL A 379 9.49 6.83 -20.79
C VAL A 379 10.74 7.33 -20.10
N THR A 380 10.57 7.95 -18.94
CA THR A 380 11.64 8.57 -18.15
C THR A 380 11.51 8.28 -16.65
N GLY A 381 12.53 8.67 -15.87
CA GLY A 381 12.52 8.70 -14.41
C GLY A 381 13.15 7.47 -13.74
N ALA A 382 12.99 6.25 -14.30
CA ALA A 382 13.64 5.05 -13.78
C ALA A 382 14.97 4.77 -14.46
N ASP A 383 15.62 3.66 -14.08
CA ASP A 383 16.81 3.19 -14.75
C ASP A 383 16.54 2.77 -16.21
N ARG A 384 17.61 2.69 -17.03
CA ARG A 384 17.50 2.44 -18.47
C ARG A 384 16.73 1.16 -18.82
N GLN A 385 16.88 0.09 -18.05
CA GLN A 385 16.24 -1.19 -18.34
C GLN A 385 14.76 -1.17 -17.97
N THR A 386 14.41 -0.58 -16.83
CA THR A 386 13.02 -0.37 -16.41
C THR A 386 12.29 0.51 -17.42
N ASN A 387 12.87 1.65 -17.82
CA ASN A 387 12.29 2.52 -18.85
C ASN A 387 12.09 1.78 -20.18
N LYS A 388 13.06 0.96 -20.61
CA LYS A 388 12.96 0.14 -21.82
C LYS A 388 11.84 -0.90 -21.71
N GLU A 389 11.68 -1.58 -20.58
CA GLU A 389 10.60 -2.56 -20.40
C GLU A 389 9.21 -1.90 -20.43
N ILE A 390 9.05 -0.76 -19.75
CA ILE A 390 7.81 0.03 -19.81
C ILE A 390 7.50 0.43 -21.25
N ASN A 391 8.49 0.96 -21.96
CA ASN A 391 8.34 1.36 -23.35
C ASN A 391 7.91 0.18 -24.23
N THR A 392 8.63 -0.95 -24.17
CA THR A 392 8.33 -2.14 -24.97
C THR A 392 6.93 -2.66 -24.75
N ARG A 393 6.43 -2.65 -23.50
CA ARG A 393 5.09 -3.14 -23.19
C ARG A 393 3.97 -2.20 -23.61
N LEU A 394 4.20 -0.89 -23.58
CA LEU A 394 3.18 0.09 -23.87
C LEU A 394 3.14 0.50 -25.34
N GLN A 395 4.28 0.54 -26.03
CA GLN A 395 4.43 1.12 -27.38
C GLN A 395 3.39 0.61 -28.37
N ALA A 396 3.23 -0.71 -28.49
CA ALA A 396 2.32 -1.33 -29.46
C ALA A 396 0.82 -1.06 -29.17
N GLN A 397 0.48 -0.68 -27.93
CA GLN A 397 -0.91 -0.43 -27.51
C GLN A 397 -1.26 1.05 -27.45
N VAL A 398 -0.25 1.94 -27.49
CA VAL A 398 -0.40 3.38 -27.30
C VAL A 398 -0.14 4.15 -28.60
N VAL A 399 0.95 3.84 -29.32
CA VAL A 399 1.37 4.61 -30.50
C VAL A 399 0.37 4.43 -31.65
N ASN A 400 -0.12 5.56 -32.17
CA ASN A 400 -1.14 5.67 -33.23
C ASN A 400 -2.51 5.06 -32.86
N ARG A 401 -2.79 4.87 -31.56
CA ARG A 401 -4.07 4.34 -31.06
C ARG A 401 -4.74 5.32 -30.10
N PRO A 402 -6.08 5.27 -29.97
CA PRO A 402 -6.74 5.98 -28.88
C PRO A 402 -6.18 5.49 -27.54
N ILE A 403 -5.97 6.43 -26.61
CA ILE A 403 -5.54 6.10 -25.26
C ILE A 403 -6.68 5.38 -24.52
N ASP A 404 -6.36 4.21 -23.96
CA ASP A 404 -7.21 3.53 -22.98
C ASP A 404 -6.62 3.77 -21.57
N PRO A 405 -7.19 4.70 -20.78
CA PRO A 405 -6.70 4.98 -19.43
C PRO A 405 -6.74 3.75 -18.52
N ASN A 406 -7.76 2.90 -18.64
CA ASN A 406 -7.87 1.69 -17.80
C ASN A 406 -6.74 0.69 -18.09
N PHE A 407 -6.30 0.60 -19.33
CA PHE A 407 -5.14 -0.20 -19.71
C PHE A 407 -3.87 0.40 -19.13
N LEU A 408 -3.64 1.71 -19.27
CA LEU A 408 -2.45 2.40 -18.74
C LEU A 408 -2.38 2.27 -17.22
N ASP A 409 -3.48 2.58 -16.52
CA ASP A 409 -3.55 2.51 -15.06
C ASP A 409 -3.15 1.11 -14.56
N ARG A 410 -3.71 0.04 -15.16
CA ARG A 410 -3.35 -1.34 -14.82
C ARG A 410 -1.89 -1.67 -15.11
N GLN A 411 -1.36 -1.25 -16.27
CA GLN A 411 0.04 -1.56 -16.61
C GLN A 411 1.01 -0.82 -15.68
N LEU A 412 0.79 0.47 -15.43
CA LEU A 412 1.64 1.26 -14.54
C LEU A 412 1.57 0.76 -13.11
N THR A 413 0.37 0.40 -12.61
CA THR A 413 0.21 -0.22 -11.29
C THR A 413 1.00 -1.54 -11.18
N ARG A 414 1.02 -2.37 -12.24
CA ARG A 414 1.83 -3.60 -12.26
C ARG A 414 3.33 -3.34 -12.28
N PHE A 415 3.79 -2.28 -12.95
CA PHE A 415 5.20 -1.89 -12.87
C PHE A 415 5.59 -1.43 -11.46
N VAL A 416 4.74 -0.66 -10.78
CA VAL A 416 4.91 -0.32 -9.36
C VAL A 416 4.89 -1.59 -8.50
N GLY A 417 4.02 -2.56 -8.84
CA GLY A 417 3.92 -3.87 -8.20
C GLY A 417 5.17 -4.77 -8.31
N THR A 418 6.20 -4.38 -9.08
CA THR A 418 7.51 -5.05 -9.07
C THR A 418 8.34 -4.72 -7.83
N GLY A 419 8.01 -3.61 -7.13
CA GLY A 419 8.60 -3.22 -5.85
C GLY A 419 9.78 -2.25 -5.92
N THR A 420 10.24 -1.86 -7.11
CA THR A 420 11.34 -0.90 -7.30
C THR A 420 10.87 0.53 -7.48
N LEU A 421 9.64 0.70 -7.97
CA LEU A 421 9.02 2.00 -8.19
C LEU A 421 8.13 2.38 -7.03
N ASN A 422 8.12 3.65 -6.71
CA ASN A 422 7.20 4.28 -5.75
C ASN A 422 5.87 4.62 -6.43
N ALA A 423 5.98 5.21 -7.64
CA ALA A 423 4.84 5.57 -8.47
C ALA A 423 5.20 5.57 -9.96
N ALA A 424 4.19 5.62 -10.82
CA ALA A 424 4.33 5.90 -12.25
C ALA A 424 3.07 6.62 -12.73
N GLY A 425 3.26 7.67 -13.51
CA GLY A 425 2.17 8.50 -14.06
C GLY A 425 2.33 8.72 -15.56
N TYR A 426 1.33 9.35 -16.18
CA TYR A 426 1.36 9.64 -17.59
C TYR A 426 0.68 10.97 -17.94
N SER A 427 1.15 11.59 -19.00
CA SER A 427 0.59 12.82 -19.55
C SER A 427 0.80 12.86 -21.06
N ILE A 428 0.03 13.73 -21.74
CA ILE A 428 0.30 14.03 -23.14
C ILE A 428 1.41 15.09 -23.20
N THR A 429 2.36 14.88 -24.08
CA THR A 429 3.43 15.83 -24.40
C THR A 429 3.41 16.17 -25.88
N ASP A 430 4.03 17.27 -26.24
CA ASP A 430 4.18 17.69 -27.65
C ASP A 430 5.66 17.73 -28.01
N LYS A 431 5.99 17.22 -29.19
CA LYS A 431 7.30 17.37 -29.79
C LYS A 431 7.15 17.80 -31.24
N ASN A 432 7.49 19.05 -31.51
CA ASN A 432 7.41 19.67 -32.85
C ASN A 432 5.97 19.67 -33.46
N GLY A 433 4.95 19.80 -32.62
CA GLY A 433 3.56 19.74 -33.05
C GLY A 433 2.96 18.34 -33.16
N GLU A 434 3.72 17.30 -32.83
CA GLU A 434 3.24 15.93 -32.79
C GLU A 434 2.93 15.52 -31.33
N PRO A 435 1.68 15.10 -31.03
CA PRO A 435 1.33 14.66 -29.69
C PRO A 435 1.94 13.29 -29.39
N GLY A 436 2.52 13.15 -28.20
CA GLY A 436 3.07 11.90 -27.68
C GLY A 436 2.55 11.59 -26.29
N LEU A 437 2.68 10.35 -25.85
CA LEU A 437 2.47 9.97 -24.45
C LEU A 437 3.81 10.02 -23.71
N ALA A 438 3.88 10.81 -22.65
CA ALA A 438 4.97 10.78 -21.68
C ALA A 438 4.58 9.92 -20.48
N VAL A 439 5.40 8.94 -20.13
CA VAL A 439 5.29 8.14 -18.92
C VAL A 439 6.48 8.47 -18.03
N THR A 440 6.22 8.86 -16.80
CA THR A 440 7.24 9.12 -15.79
C THR A 440 7.17 8.07 -14.70
N ALA A 441 8.27 7.35 -14.49
CA ALA A 441 8.40 6.37 -13.43
C ALA A 441 9.22 6.98 -12.27
N TYR A 442 8.73 6.84 -11.05
CA TYR A 442 9.36 7.38 -9.84
C TYR A 442 9.94 6.23 -9.01
N PRO A 443 11.26 6.00 -9.01
CA PRO A 443 11.90 4.98 -8.19
C PRO A 443 11.75 5.28 -6.70
N LYS A 444 11.81 4.24 -5.86
CA LYS A 444 11.91 4.40 -4.41
C LYS A 444 13.25 5.04 -4.05
N SER A 445 13.22 6.20 -3.39
CA SER A 445 14.42 6.97 -3.00
C SER A 445 15.27 6.23 -1.96
N TYR A 446 14.62 5.49 -1.04
CA TYR A 446 15.22 4.81 0.10
C TYR A 446 15.81 3.42 -0.22
N GLY A 447 15.56 2.86 -1.41
CA GLY A 447 16.06 1.54 -1.79
C GLY A 447 16.10 1.30 -3.31
N PRO A 448 16.49 0.12 -3.78
CA PRO A 448 17.07 -0.98 -3.01
C PRO A 448 18.47 -0.69 -2.44
N PRO A 449 18.98 -1.43 -1.40
CA PRO A 449 18.38 -2.60 -0.76
C PRO A 449 17.23 -2.27 0.20
N PHE A 450 16.37 -3.28 0.46
CA PHE A 450 15.23 -3.17 1.38
C PHE A 450 15.36 -4.12 2.56
N LEU A 451 14.78 -3.75 3.70
CA LEU A 451 14.63 -4.56 4.89
C LEU A 451 13.15 -4.64 5.27
N ASN A 452 12.58 -5.84 5.27
CA ASN A 452 11.28 -6.12 5.86
C ASN A 452 11.49 -6.76 7.23
N LEU A 453 10.75 -6.32 8.24
CA LEU A 453 10.77 -6.88 9.59
C LEU A 453 9.46 -7.61 9.86
N GLY A 454 9.53 -8.77 10.52
CA GLY A 454 8.39 -9.56 10.94
C GLY A 454 8.45 -9.83 12.44
N ILE A 455 7.29 -9.78 13.09
CA ILE A 455 7.10 -10.24 14.46
C ILE A 455 6.01 -11.31 14.41
N ASN A 456 6.24 -12.43 15.03
CA ASN A 456 5.28 -13.51 15.17
C ASN A 456 5.12 -13.85 16.66
N ILE A 457 3.88 -13.85 17.12
CA ILE A 457 3.50 -14.34 18.45
C ILE A 457 2.46 -15.43 18.22
N ASP A 458 2.71 -16.59 18.78
CA ASP A 458 1.82 -17.73 18.68
C ASP A 458 1.44 -18.19 20.09
N GLY A 459 0.20 -17.95 20.44
CA GLY A 459 -0.44 -18.38 21.68
C GLY A 459 -1.42 -19.53 21.45
N THR A 460 -1.11 -20.47 20.57
CA THR A 460 -1.86 -21.73 20.40
C THR A 460 -1.88 -22.54 21.69
N ASP A 461 -0.78 -22.52 22.42
CA ASP A 461 -0.73 -22.94 23.80
C ASP A 461 -0.49 -21.71 24.70
N PRO A 462 -1.51 -21.23 25.43
CA PRO A 462 -1.36 -20.05 26.29
C PRO A 462 -0.37 -20.22 27.45
N GLN A 463 0.01 -21.45 27.77
CA GLN A 463 1.02 -21.75 28.79
C GLN A 463 2.45 -21.69 28.22
N ASP A 464 2.61 -21.78 26.89
CA ASP A 464 3.90 -21.70 26.20
C ASP A 464 3.80 -20.84 24.93
N VAL A 465 3.71 -19.55 25.13
CA VAL A 465 3.61 -18.57 24.03
C VAL A 465 4.94 -18.51 23.27
N LEU A 466 4.89 -18.85 22.00
CA LEU A 466 6.05 -18.79 21.12
C LEU A 466 6.24 -17.37 20.57
N PHE A 467 7.45 -16.85 20.71
CA PHE A 467 7.84 -15.56 20.16
C PHE A 467 8.87 -15.75 19.04
N GLY A 468 8.68 -15.04 17.94
CA GLY A 468 9.62 -15.00 16.84
C GLY A 468 9.77 -13.61 16.25
N MET A 469 10.97 -13.30 15.83
CA MET A 469 11.28 -12.13 15.01
C MET A 469 11.96 -12.60 13.72
N SER A 470 11.71 -11.90 12.63
CA SER A 470 12.39 -12.16 11.36
C SER A 470 12.73 -10.86 10.64
N GLY A 471 13.76 -10.92 9.81
CA GLY A 471 14.14 -9.83 8.94
C GLY A 471 14.52 -10.35 7.57
N ARG A 472 13.99 -9.74 6.50
CA ARG A 472 14.34 -10.04 5.10
C ARG A 472 15.10 -8.88 4.51
N PHE A 473 16.33 -9.12 4.12
CA PHE A 473 17.14 -8.24 3.30
C PHE A 473 16.91 -8.58 1.82
N THR A 474 16.57 -7.58 1.00
CA THR A 474 16.31 -7.77 -0.43
C THR A 474 17.16 -6.81 -1.25
N PHE A 475 18.10 -7.34 -2.03
CA PHE A 475 18.86 -6.62 -3.04
C PHE A 475 18.21 -6.90 -4.41
N ILE A 476 17.85 -5.84 -5.14
CA ILE A 476 17.22 -5.96 -6.46
C ILE A 476 18.19 -5.44 -7.52
N ASN A 477 18.18 -6.06 -8.71
CA ASN A 477 19.07 -5.78 -9.84
C ASN A 477 20.55 -6.09 -9.56
N LEU A 478 20.88 -6.89 -8.56
CA LEU A 478 22.23 -7.29 -8.26
C LEU A 478 22.70 -8.37 -9.26
N GLY A 479 23.66 -8.02 -10.11
CA GLY A 479 24.18 -8.92 -11.14
C GLY A 479 23.29 -9.11 -12.37
N GLY A 480 22.26 -8.29 -12.54
CA GLY A 480 21.38 -8.25 -13.71
C GLY A 480 20.00 -7.70 -13.43
N TYR A 481 19.31 -7.26 -14.48
CA TYR A 481 17.96 -6.72 -14.37
C TYR A 481 16.98 -7.78 -13.84
N ARG A 482 16.17 -7.42 -12.84
CA ARG A 482 15.23 -8.28 -12.10
C ARG A 482 15.88 -9.44 -11.33
N ALA A 483 17.20 -9.47 -11.23
CA ALA A 483 17.86 -10.39 -10.31
C ALA A 483 17.63 -9.92 -8.87
N GLU A 484 17.33 -10.85 -7.96
CA GLU A 484 17.06 -10.56 -6.55
C GLU A 484 17.92 -11.45 -5.65
N TRP A 485 18.61 -10.85 -4.70
CA TRP A 485 19.23 -11.58 -3.61
C TRP A 485 18.45 -11.30 -2.34
N ARG A 486 17.82 -12.34 -1.77
CA ARG A 486 17.10 -12.31 -0.51
C ARG A 486 17.85 -13.06 0.56
N THR A 487 17.92 -12.47 1.74
CA THR A 487 18.45 -13.15 2.93
C THR A 487 17.49 -12.92 4.09
N ASP A 488 16.95 -14.01 4.61
CA ASP A 488 16.06 -14.02 5.77
C ASP A 488 16.87 -14.42 7.01
N ALA A 489 16.71 -13.69 8.10
CA ALA A 489 17.23 -14.01 9.43
C ALA A 489 16.06 -14.23 10.38
N PHE A 490 16.14 -15.27 11.21
CA PHE A 490 15.11 -15.67 12.17
C PHE A 490 15.67 -15.72 13.59
N PHE A 491 14.89 -15.28 14.55
CA PHE A 491 15.22 -15.26 15.97
C PHE A 491 14.00 -15.65 16.81
N GLY A 492 14.19 -16.45 17.85
CA GLY A 492 13.14 -16.88 18.77
C GLY A 492 12.88 -18.38 18.72
N TYR A 493 11.62 -18.80 18.57
CA TYR A 493 11.28 -20.23 18.49
C TYR A 493 11.85 -20.90 17.22
N SER A 494 12.09 -20.16 16.18
CA SER A 494 12.91 -20.54 15.04
C SER A 494 14.08 -19.56 14.94
N TYR A 495 15.29 -20.06 14.70
CA TYR A 495 16.47 -19.23 14.50
C TYR A 495 17.31 -19.72 13.33
N GLY A 496 18.06 -18.81 12.72
CA GLY A 496 18.94 -19.12 11.61
C GLY A 496 18.85 -18.12 10.47
N VAL A 497 19.40 -18.52 9.34
CA VAL A 497 19.50 -17.71 8.12
C VAL A 497 19.14 -18.56 6.92
N ARG A 498 18.40 -17.96 5.97
CA ARG A 498 18.12 -18.51 4.65
C ARG A 498 18.46 -17.47 3.61
N SER A 499 19.21 -17.84 2.57
CA SER A 499 19.62 -16.95 1.48
C SER A 499 19.29 -17.56 0.13
N GLU A 500 18.70 -16.77 -0.78
CA GLU A 500 18.35 -17.16 -2.16
C GLU A 500 18.79 -16.07 -3.13
N TYR A 501 19.47 -16.45 -4.20
CA TYR A 501 19.75 -15.59 -5.34
C TYR A 501 18.89 -15.98 -6.54
N TYR A 502 17.80 -15.28 -6.75
CA TYR A 502 16.89 -15.46 -7.89
C TYR A 502 17.41 -14.69 -9.11
N LYS A 503 17.57 -15.34 -10.25
CA LYS A 503 18.02 -14.69 -11.49
C LYS A 503 17.25 -15.17 -12.71
N PRO A 504 16.53 -14.28 -13.43
CA PRO A 504 15.99 -14.57 -14.76
C PRO A 504 17.12 -14.86 -15.75
N PHE A 505 16.90 -15.80 -16.68
CA PHE A 505 17.90 -16.14 -17.74
C PHE A 505 18.17 -14.96 -18.68
N ALA A 506 17.19 -14.07 -18.88
CA ALA A 506 17.32 -12.81 -19.61
C ALA A 506 16.40 -11.75 -18.98
N ALA A 507 16.59 -10.48 -19.33
CA ALA A 507 15.84 -9.36 -18.76
C ALA A 507 14.31 -9.51 -18.85
N GLU A 508 13.81 -10.09 -19.95
CA GLU A 508 12.37 -10.31 -20.17
C GLU A 508 11.95 -11.77 -19.97
N SER A 509 12.89 -12.63 -19.55
CA SER A 509 12.62 -14.05 -19.33
C SER A 509 11.72 -14.26 -18.11
N ARG A 510 10.82 -15.21 -18.25
CA ARG A 510 10.04 -15.77 -17.15
C ARG A 510 10.66 -17.01 -16.55
N TRP A 511 11.60 -17.60 -17.26
CA TRP A 511 12.44 -18.67 -16.76
C TRP A 511 13.56 -18.11 -15.92
N PHE A 512 13.86 -18.76 -14.82
CA PHE A 512 14.88 -18.34 -13.87
C PHE A 512 15.61 -19.55 -13.28
N TYR A 513 16.73 -19.26 -12.62
CA TYR A 513 17.38 -20.16 -11.70
C TYR A 513 17.56 -19.47 -10.35
N ALA A 514 17.61 -20.26 -9.26
CA ALA A 514 17.70 -19.74 -7.91
C ALA A 514 18.51 -20.66 -6.99
N PRO A 515 19.85 -20.51 -6.94
CA PRO A 515 20.65 -21.13 -5.89
C PRO A 515 20.26 -20.58 -4.52
N ARG A 516 20.26 -21.45 -3.52
CA ARG A 516 19.95 -21.11 -2.14
C ARG A 516 20.87 -21.83 -1.16
N ALA A 517 21.03 -21.22 0.00
CA ALA A 517 21.72 -21.83 1.15
C ALA A 517 20.96 -21.47 2.43
N TYR A 518 20.94 -22.36 3.40
CA TYR A 518 20.25 -22.16 4.64
C TYR A 518 20.90 -22.89 5.80
N ALA A 519 20.77 -22.30 6.98
CA ALA A 519 21.12 -22.87 8.28
C ALA A 519 20.05 -22.45 9.26
N THR A 520 19.10 -23.32 9.53
CA THR A 520 17.92 -23.03 10.34
C THR A 520 17.72 -24.09 11.41
N SER A 521 17.13 -23.67 12.51
CA SER A 521 16.71 -24.55 13.59
C SER A 521 15.34 -24.10 14.09
N THR A 522 14.44 -25.06 14.30
CA THR A 522 13.06 -24.80 14.72
C THR A 522 12.69 -25.76 15.86
N ARG A 523 11.95 -25.25 16.84
CA ARG A 523 11.37 -26.08 17.89
C ARG A 523 10.15 -26.79 17.36
N PHE A 524 9.99 -28.05 17.76
CA PHE A 524 8.87 -28.91 17.41
C PHE A 524 8.35 -29.60 18.66
N ASP A 525 7.02 -29.58 18.86
CA ASP A 525 6.36 -30.14 20.02
C ASP A 525 5.71 -31.47 19.68
N PHE A 526 5.78 -32.43 20.61
CA PHE A 526 5.05 -33.69 20.58
C PHE A 526 3.98 -33.74 21.65
N TYR A 527 2.88 -34.36 21.31
CA TYR A 527 1.72 -34.49 22.18
C TYR A 527 1.39 -35.95 22.43
N ASN A 528 0.90 -36.23 23.65
CA ASN A 528 0.28 -37.50 23.99
C ASN A 528 -1.05 -37.19 24.69
N GLU A 529 -2.16 -37.75 24.19
CA GLU A 529 -3.52 -37.54 24.70
C GLU A 529 -3.87 -36.03 24.91
N GLY A 530 -3.54 -35.18 23.95
CA GLY A 530 -3.83 -33.75 23.99
C GLY A 530 -2.91 -32.92 24.90
N SER A 531 -1.94 -33.54 25.56
CA SER A 531 -0.95 -32.88 26.42
C SER A 531 0.42 -32.90 25.75
N ARG A 532 1.12 -31.76 25.73
CA ARG A 532 2.51 -31.70 25.24
C ARG A 532 3.43 -32.45 26.20
N THR A 533 4.06 -33.51 25.70
CA THR A 533 4.97 -34.38 26.48
C THR A 533 6.45 -34.13 26.20
N SER A 534 6.77 -33.75 24.98
CA SER A 534 8.14 -33.62 24.52
C SER A 534 8.35 -32.41 23.60
N GLN A 535 9.57 -31.86 23.60
CA GLN A 535 9.97 -30.78 22.70
C GLN A 535 11.36 -31.06 22.13
N TYR A 536 11.49 -30.93 20.82
CA TYR A 536 12.71 -31.15 20.05
C TYR A 536 13.16 -29.92 19.31
N GLU A 537 14.44 -29.83 19.02
CA GLU A 537 15.04 -28.86 18.11
C GLU A 537 15.41 -29.59 16.81
N ILE A 538 14.80 -29.19 15.70
CA ILE A 538 15.10 -29.70 14.37
C ILE A 538 16.03 -28.73 13.68
N ALA A 539 17.26 -29.14 13.37
CA ALA A 539 18.23 -28.33 12.64
C ALA A 539 18.41 -28.83 11.22
N GLN A 540 18.39 -27.90 10.27
CA GLN A 540 18.65 -28.16 8.84
C GLN A 540 19.66 -27.16 8.31
N ASN A 541 20.75 -27.67 7.72
CA ASN A 541 21.81 -26.85 7.15
C ASN A 541 22.13 -27.38 5.77
N GLY A 542 21.98 -26.57 4.73
CA GLY A 542 22.16 -27.07 3.38
C GLY A 542 22.19 -26.01 2.30
N PHE A 543 22.22 -26.51 1.08
CA PHE A 543 22.15 -25.70 -0.13
C PHE A 543 21.28 -26.40 -1.16
N GLY A 544 20.72 -25.61 -2.06
CA GLY A 544 19.90 -26.12 -3.17
C GLY A 544 19.97 -25.23 -4.39
N LEU A 545 19.44 -25.74 -5.48
CA LEU A 545 19.30 -25.03 -6.73
C LEU A 545 17.92 -25.30 -7.32
N ASP A 546 17.20 -24.23 -7.64
CA ASP A 546 15.96 -24.29 -8.40
C ASP A 546 16.15 -23.82 -9.83
N ALA A 547 15.43 -24.42 -10.76
CA ALA A 547 15.07 -23.85 -12.04
C ALA A 547 13.54 -23.71 -12.09
N GLY A 548 13.04 -22.59 -12.64
CA GLY A 548 11.60 -22.38 -12.57
C GLY A 548 11.07 -21.43 -13.63
N TYR A 549 9.74 -21.30 -13.61
CA TYR A 549 8.99 -20.44 -14.50
C TYR A 549 7.92 -19.66 -13.72
N THR A 550 7.86 -18.33 -13.91
CA THR A 550 6.85 -17.47 -13.29
C THR A 550 5.83 -17.01 -14.33
N THR A 551 4.55 -17.29 -14.09
CA THR A 551 3.47 -16.91 -15.00
C THR A 551 3.07 -15.43 -14.84
N PRO A 552 2.42 -14.82 -15.86
CA PRO A 552 1.92 -13.44 -15.75
C PRO A 552 0.85 -13.23 -14.68
N ARG A 553 0.16 -14.32 -14.30
CA ARG A 553 -0.97 -14.29 -13.36
C ARG A 553 -0.59 -14.58 -11.92
N GLY A 554 0.71 -14.68 -11.62
CA GLY A 554 1.19 -14.87 -10.24
C GLY A 554 1.21 -16.34 -9.80
N ALA A 555 1.46 -17.28 -10.73
CA ALA A 555 1.87 -18.63 -10.40
C ALA A 555 3.37 -18.83 -10.66
N GLU A 556 3.98 -19.72 -9.90
CA GLU A 556 5.36 -20.13 -10.06
C GLU A 556 5.49 -21.65 -10.00
N ILE A 557 6.28 -22.20 -10.91
CA ILE A 557 6.66 -23.61 -10.93
C ILE A 557 8.15 -23.68 -10.72
N ARG A 558 8.62 -24.54 -9.82
CA ARG A 558 10.04 -24.79 -9.55
C ARG A 558 10.35 -26.28 -9.57
N LEU A 559 11.41 -26.66 -10.25
CA LEU A 559 12.11 -27.92 -10.11
C LEU A 559 13.38 -27.65 -9.32
N GLY A 560 13.57 -28.33 -8.21
CA GLY A 560 14.66 -28.06 -7.28
C GLY A 560 15.40 -29.32 -6.87
N GLN A 561 16.67 -29.17 -6.56
CA GLN A 561 17.52 -30.16 -5.91
C GLN A 561 18.13 -29.54 -4.66
N ASP A 562 17.99 -30.22 -3.51
CA ASP A 562 18.57 -29.84 -2.23
C ASP A 562 19.50 -30.94 -1.71
N VAL A 563 20.54 -30.51 -1.07
CA VAL A 563 21.41 -31.35 -0.24
C VAL A 563 21.56 -30.67 1.10
N TYR A 564 21.16 -31.33 2.16
CA TYR A 564 21.23 -30.75 3.50
C TYR A 564 21.55 -31.79 4.55
N TRP A 565 22.01 -31.32 5.68
CA TRP A 565 22.22 -32.09 6.90
C TRP A 565 21.06 -31.79 7.85
N TYR A 566 20.42 -32.83 8.30
CA TYR A 566 19.27 -32.81 9.18
C TYR A 566 19.64 -33.48 10.51
N SER A 567 19.27 -32.87 11.64
CA SER A 567 19.43 -33.45 12.96
C SER A 567 18.30 -33.07 13.89
N VAL A 568 17.95 -33.99 14.77
CA VAL A 568 16.95 -33.79 15.83
C VAL A 568 17.64 -33.86 17.19
N LYS A 569 17.44 -32.83 17.98
CA LYS A 569 18.01 -32.75 19.33
C LYS A 569 16.90 -32.51 20.34
N LYS A 570 16.90 -33.33 21.38
CA LYS A 570 16.04 -33.24 22.54
C LYS A 570 16.23 -31.92 23.30
N ILE A 571 15.10 -31.27 23.67
CA ILE A 571 15.05 -30.12 24.59
C ILE A 571 14.37 -30.55 25.90
N ILE A 572 13.13 -31.05 25.79
CA ILE A 572 12.34 -31.61 26.91
C ILE A 572 11.79 -32.93 26.43
N ASP A 573 11.88 -33.99 27.22
CA ASP A 573 11.54 -35.30 26.75
C ASP A 573 11.06 -36.28 27.81
N TYR A 574 10.14 -37.14 27.39
CA TYR A 574 9.77 -38.39 28.04
C TYR A 574 10.44 -39.61 27.34
N ASP A 575 10.63 -39.55 25.98
CA ASP A 575 11.27 -40.56 25.16
C ASP A 575 12.42 -39.95 24.33
N ASP A 576 13.51 -40.68 24.05
CA ASP A 576 14.68 -40.20 23.31
C ASP A 576 14.55 -40.47 21.79
N LEU A 577 13.96 -39.51 21.06
CA LEU A 577 13.91 -39.51 19.59
C LEU A 577 15.03 -38.69 18.96
N SER A 578 16.16 -38.51 19.66
CA SER A 578 17.29 -37.76 19.10
C SER A 578 17.89 -38.44 17.88
N VAL A 579 18.01 -37.73 16.77
CA VAL A 579 18.61 -38.20 15.53
C VAL A 579 19.94 -37.46 15.32
N PRO A 580 21.06 -38.18 15.14
CA PRO A 580 22.32 -37.54 14.81
C PRO A 580 22.27 -36.87 13.43
N ALA A 581 23.20 -36.01 13.10
CA ALA A 581 23.22 -35.32 11.84
C ALA A 581 23.35 -36.29 10.66
N GLN A 582 22.32 -36.33 9.81
CA GLN A 582 22.26 -37.15 8.59
C GLN A 582 22.28 -36.27 7.36
N ARG A 583 22.80 -36.77 6.26
CA ARG A 583 22.76 -36.11 4.98
C ARG A 583 21.51 -36.56 4.22
N GLU A 584 20.76 -35.59 3.75
CA GLU A 584 19.55 -35.75 2.95
C GLU A 584 19.75 -35.16 1.56
N GLU A 585 19.23 -35.85 0.55
CA GLU A 585 19.11 -35.36 -0.81
C GLU A 585 17.65 -35.35 -1.23
N VAL A 586 17.16 -34.20 -1.70
CA VAL A 586 15.75 -34.05 -2.07
C VAL A 586 15.60 -33.42 -3.44
N THR A 587 14.91 -34.14 -4.33
CA THR A 587 14.45 -33.59 -5.62
C THR A 587 13.01 -33.14 -5.46
N SER A 588 12.69 -31.88 -5.80
CA SER A 588 11.36 -31.31 -5.57
C SER A 588 10.76 -30.68 -6.82
N LEU A 589 9.46 -30.91 -7.03
CA LEU A 589 8.63 -30.15 -7.97
C LEU A 589 7.59 -29.37 -7.15
N ARG A 590 7.60 -28.03 -7.27
CA ARG A 590 6.72 -27.14 -6.50
C ARG A 590 5.96 -26.22 -7.44
N PHE A 591 4.65 -26.13 -7.23
CA PHE A 591 3.77 -25.19 -7.90
C PHE A 591 3.07 -24.34 -6.84
N ASN A 592 3.06 -23.01 -7.03
CA ASN A 592 2.33 -22.10 -6.15
C ASN A 592 1.59 -21.06 -7.00
N PHE A 593 0.33 -20.83 -6.66
CA PHE A 593 -0.51 -19.78 -7.24
C PHE A 593 -1.11 -18.94 -6.12
N LEU A 594 -0.83 -17.63 -6.16
CA LEU A 594 -1.34 -16.64 -5.22
C LEU A 594 -2.35 -15.74 -5.96
N GLY A 595 -3.56 -16.25 -6.14
CA GLY A 595 -4.64 -15.61 -6.92
C GLY A 595 -5.71 -14.93 -6.08
N GLY A 596 -5.58 -14.92 -4.75
CA GLY A 596 -6.44 -14.13 -3.87
C GLY A 596 -6.26 -12.63 -4.09
N ASP A 597 -7.22 -11.83 -3.66
CA ASP A 597 -7.17 -10.37 -3.71
C ASP A 597 -6.42 -9.74 -2.52
N ASN A 598 -6.07 -10.54 -1.53
CA ASN A 598 -5.33 -10.14 -0.33
C ASN A 598 -4.38 -11.22 0.16
N ALA A 599 -3.32 -10.82 0.88
CA ALA A 599 -2.31 -11.74 1.40
C ALA A 599 -2.75 -12.49 2.67
N VAL A 600 -3.65 -11.89 3.48
CA VAL A 600 -4.02 -12.39 4.81
C VAL A 600 -5.43 -12.96 4.82
N LEU A 601 -6.42 -12.16 4.42
CA LEU A 601 -7.84 -12.50 4.38
C LEU A 601 -8.38 -12.13 3.00
N PRO A 602 -8.28 -13.01 2.01
CA PRO A 602 -8.83 -12.75 0.69
C PRO A 602 -10.36 -12.82 0.69
N LEU A 603 -11.02 -11.80 0.14
CA LEU A 603 -12.46 -11.83 -0.11
C LEU A 603 -12.81 -12.56 -1.42
N SER A 604 -11.86 -12.62 -2.36
CA SER A 604 -12.09 -13.24 -3.66
C SER A 604 -10.84 -13.91 -4.22
N GLY A 605 -11.04 -14.87 -5.12
CA GLY A 605 -9.96 -15.57 -5.82
C GLY A 605 -9.64 -16.93 -5.24
N ALA A 606 -8.42 -17.41 -5.49
CA ALA A 606 -7.97 -18.70 -4.96
C ALA A 606 -6.45 -18.71 -4.77
N ASN A 607 -5.99 -19.42 -3.76
CA ASN A 607 -4.58 -19.76 -3.54
C ASN A 607 -4.43 -21.28 -3.69
N THR A 608 -3.42 -21.74 -4.42
CA THR A 608 -3.19 -23.16 -4.66
C THR A 608 -1.70 -23.45 -4.50
N SER A 609 -1.38 -24.52 -3.81
CA SER A 609 -0.04 -25.08 -3.75
C SER A 609 -0.06 -26.58 -4.06
N PHE A 610 1.00 -27.02 -4.69
CA PHE A 610 1.26 -28.41 -4.96
C PHE A 610 2.75 -28.64 -4.82
N ARG A 611 3.15 -29.72 -4.13
CA ARG A 611 4.54 -30.15 -4.06
C ARG A 611 4.65 -31.66 -4.17
N VAL A 612 5.72 -32.10 -4.84
CA VAL A 612 6.19 -33.48 -4.83
C VAL A 612 7.67 -33.42 -4.49
N GLU A 613 8.06 -34.22 -3.52
CA GLU A 613 9.45 -34.28 -3.02
C GLU A 613 9.88 -35.75 -3.00
N ARG A 614 10.98 -36.04 -3.65
CA ARG A 614 11.65 -37.34 -3.61
C ARG A 614 12.83 -37.22 -2.68
N HIS A 615 12.74 -37.89 -1.55
CA HIS A 615 13.82 -38.06 -0.59
C HIS A 615 14.59 -39.33 -0.97
N GLU A 616 15.90 -39.18 -1.17
CA GLU A 616 16.75 -40.30 -1.52
C GLU A 616 17.17 -41.06 -0.24
N GLU A 617 17.55 -42.34 -0.40
CA GLU A 617 18.05 -43.18 0.68
C GLU A 617 19.21 -42.52 1.42
N SER A 618 19.15 -42.49 2.74
CA SER A 618 20.20 -42.01 3.63
C SER A 618 20.72 -43.12 4.53
N THR A 619 21.68 -42.84 5.39
CA THR A 619 22.32 -43.88 6.24
C THR A 619 21.31 -44.58 7.18
N ASP A 620 20.24 -43.85 7.59
CA ASP A 620 19.28 -44.30 8.58
C ASP A 620 17.81 -44.16 8.13
N SER A 621 17.54 -43.79 6.86
CA SER A 621 16.18 -43.71 6.32
C SER A 621 16.10 -44.25 4.88
N ASP A 622 15.03 -45.02 4.61
CA ASP A 622 14.71 -45.48 3.25
C ASP A 622 14.24 -44.32 2.36
N ALA A 623 14.47 -44.46 1.06
CA ALA A 623 14.01 -43.48 0.10
C ALA A 623 12.45 -43.45 0.04
N PHE A 624 11.86 -42.26 0.10
CA PHE A 624 10.42 -42.09 -0.02
C PHE A 624 10.04 -40.91 -0.91
N THR A 625 8.79 -40.88 -1.34
CA THR A 625 8.21 -39.75 -2.08
C THR A 625 7.08 -39.16 -1.30
N LEU A 626 7.07 -37.82 -1.17
CA LEU A 626 6.01 -37.06 -0.54
C LEU A 626 5.28 -36.25 -1.60
N ALA A 627 3.95 -36.27 -1.60
CA ALA A 627 3.13 -35.39 -2.42
C ALA A 627 2.09 -34.68 -1.57
N GLU A 628 1.88 -33.39 -1.80
CA GLU A 628 0.90 -32.57 -1.10
C GLU A 628 0.22 -31.60 -2.06
N ALA A 629 -1.09 -31.41 -1.88
CA ALA A 629 -1.87 -30.40 -2.59
C ALA A 629 -2.77 -29.65 -1.62
N LYS A 630 -2.84 -28.32 -1.78
CA LYS A 630 -3.75 -27.45 -1.04
C LYS A 630 -4.39 -26.45 -1.98
N ILE A 631 -5.70 -26.27 -1.87
CA ILE A 631 -6.47 -25.22 -2.54
C ILE A 631 -7.34 -24.50 -1.50
N ALA A 632 -7.29 -23.17 -1.49
CA ALA A 632 -8.21 -22.33 -0.74
C ALA A 632 -8.91 -21.38 -1.71
N SER A 633 -10.22 -21.38 -1.75
CA SER A 633 -11.05 -20.59 -2.65
C SER A 633 -11.93 -19.64 -1.86
N TYR A 634 -12.08 -18.41 -2.34
CA TYR A 634 -12.76 -17.31 -1.67
C TYR A 634 -13.86 -16.78 -2.56
N TYR A 635 -15.11 -16.82 -2.09
CA TYR A 635 -16.29 -16.43 -2.84
C TYR A 635 -16.98 -15.25 -2.17
N PRO A 636 -16.88 -14.02 -2.72
CA PRO A 636 -17.48 -12.84 -2.13
C PRO A 636 -19.01 -12.96 -2.18
N VAL A 637 -19.66 -12.89 -1.03
CA VAL A 637 -21.13 -12.86 -0.90
C VAL A 637 -21.65 -11.44 -0.63
N SER A 638 -20.76 -10.54 -0.23
CA SER A 638 -21.03 -9.12 -0.05
C SER A 638 -19.75 -8.30 -0.18
N LYS A 639 -19.85 -6.95 -0.12
CA LYS A 639 -18.68 -6.06 -0.08
C LYS A 639 -17.80 -6.24 1.19
N SER A 640 -18.29 -6.94 2.19
CA SER A 640 -17.64 -7.11 3.49
C SER A 640 -17.53 -8.56 3.94
N GLY A 641 -18.05 -9.53 3.18
CA GLY A 641 -18.04 -10.93 3.59
C GLY A 641 -17.81 -11.91 2.45
N SER A 642 -17.13 -13.01 2.76
CA SER A 642 -16.74 -14.07 1.83
C SER A 642 -16.93 -15.45 2.44
N ILE A 643 -17.30 -16.41 1.60
CA ILE A 643 -17.25 -17.85 1.92
C ILE A 643 -15.84 -18.35 1.57
N ILE A 644 -15.27 -19.13 2.47
CA ILE A 644 -13.96 -19.75 2.35
C ILE A 644 -14.14 -21.26 2.25
N LEU A 645 -13.56 -21.86 1.22
CA LEU A 645 -13.51 -23.32 1.07
C LEU A 645 -12.05 -23.74 0.90
N THR A 646 -11.58 -24.61 1.80
CA THR A 646 -10.23 -25.17 1.73
C THR A 646 -10.31 -26.69 1.60
N ALA A 647 -9.49 -27.24 0.72
CA ALA A 647 -9.22 -28.66 0.64
C ALA A 647 -7.69 -28.87 0.61
N ALA A 648 -7.19 -29.75 1.44
CA ALA A 648 -5.79 -30.12 1.46
C ALA A 648 -5.63 -31.62 1.67
N GLY A 649 -4.54 -32.18 1.16
CA GLY A 649 -4.22 -33.59 1.38
C GLY A 649 -2.79 -33.89 0.96
N GLY A 650 -2.21 -34.88 1.61
CA GLY A 650 -0.85 -35.32 1.35
C GLY A 650 -0.67 -36.82 1.61
N THR A 651 0.32 -37.40 0.95
CA THR A 651 0.68 -38.81 1.06
C THR A 651 2.16 -39.03 0.87
N THR A 652 2.71 -40.00 1.58
CA THR A 652 4.06 -40.50 1.40
C THR A 652 4.11 -41.80 0.61
N PHE A 653 2.99 -42.15 -0.08
CA PHE A 653 2.84 -43.37 -0.88
C PHE A 653 3.16 -44.67 -0.13
N GLY A 654 2.86 -44.72 1.16
CA GLY A 654 2.98 -45.93 1.98
C GLY A 654 4.36 -46.11 2.64
N ALA A 655 5.19 -45.04 2.64
CA ALA A 655 6.39 -45.05 3.49
C ALA A 655 5.98 -45.18 4.95
N SER A 656 6.76 -45.92 5.75
CA SER A 656 6.43 -46.12 7.15
C SER A 656 6.66 -44.81 7.96
N THR A 657 5.96 -44.66 9.08
CA THR A 657 6.17 -43.53 10.00
C THR A 657 7.60 -43.44 10.50
N LEU A 658 8.25 -44.61 10.69
CA LEU A 658 9.68 -44.66 11.07
C LEU A 658 10.61 -44.09 10.00
N THR A 659 10.25 -44.22 8.71
CA THR A 659 11.03 -43.65 7.60
C THR A 659 10.80 -42.16 7.45
N VAL A 660 9.55 -41.71 7.68
CA VAL A 660 9.16 -40.31 7.43
C VAL A 660 9.47 -39.44 8.67
N ASP A 661 9.48 -40.03 9.86
CA ASP A 661 9.72 -39.33 11.14
C ASP A 661 9.01 -37.96 11.19
N LEU A 662 9.78 -36.92 11.54
CA LEU A 662 9.32 -35.53 11.62
C LEU A 662 9.15 -34.82 10.27
N GLN A 663 9.36 -35.52 9.16
CA GLN A 663 9.22 -34.99 7.80
C GLN A 663 7.82 -35.21 7.22
N GLY A 664 6.94 -35.91 7.95
CA GLY A 664 5.56 -36.17 7.57
C GLY A 664 4.65 -34.92 7.60
N PHE A 665 3.36 -35.19 7.62
CA PHE A 665 2.33 -34.19 7.64
C PHE A 665 1.79 -33.96 9.05
N SER A 666 1.40 -32.73 9.35
CA SER A 666 0.80 -32.39 10.63
C SER A 666 -0.49 -31.58 10.48
N LEU A 667 -1.45 -31.84 11.38
CA LEU A 667 -2.65 -31.03 11.58
C LEU A 667 -2.73 -30.58 13.04
N GLY A 668 -3.51 -29.55 13.29
CA GLY A 668 -3.71 -28.92 14.59
C GLY A 668 -3.14 -27.51 14.67
N GLY A 669 -3.79 -26.67 15.46
CA GLY A 669 -3.50 -25.26 15.63
C GLY A 669 -4.54 -24.32 14.99
N PRO A 670 -4.43 -23.02 15.22
CA PRO A 670 -5.38 -22.03 14.73
C PRO A 670 -5.65 -22.18 13.22
N PHE A 671 -6.92 -22.24 12.83
CA PHE A 671 -7.37 -22.37 11.43
C PHE A 671 -6.94 -23.68 10.71
N HIS A 672 -6.53 -24.71 11.49
CA HIS A 672 -6.17 -26.04 11.01
C HIS A 672 -6.58 -27.11 12.04
N LEU A 673 -7.89 -27.31 12.28
CA LEU A 673 -8.41 -28.03 13.43
C LEU A 673 -8.01 -27.31 14.73
N GLY A 674 -8.60 -26.14 14.95
CA GLY A 674 -8.24 -25.20 16.00
C GLY A 674 -8.45 -25.70 17.44
N SER A 675 -9.18 -26.78 17.65
CA SER A 675 -9.38 -27.44 18.94
C SER A 675 -8.19 -28.31 19.35
N TYR A 676 -7.30 -28.62 18.41
CA TYR A 676 -6.07 -29.38 18.65
C TYR A 676 -4.87 -28.43 18.83
N GLY A 677 -3.83 -28.90 19.52
CA GLY A 677 -2.55 -28.19 19.64
C GLY A 677 -1.80 -28.13 18.32
N ARG A 678 -0.79 -27.27 18.25
CA ARG A 678 0.05 -27.15 17.06
C ARG A 678 0.77 -28.47 16.78
N ASN A 679 0.59 -29.03 15.59
CA ASN A 679 1.16 -30.33 15.17
C ASN A 679 0.78 -31.51 16.08
N GLU A 680 -0.35 -31.44 16.76
CA GLU A 680 -0.82 -32.51 17.63
C GLU A 680 -1.12 -33.80 16.86
N LEU A 681 -1.63 -33.69 15.65
CA LEU A 681 -1.88 -34.80 14.76
C LEU A 681 -0.74 -34.89 13.74
N LEU A 682 0.13 -35.87 13.84
CA LEU A 682 1.33 -36.03 13.02
C LEU A 682 1.37 -37.43 12.40
N GLY A 683 1.55 -37.54 11.08
CA GLY A 683 1.61 -38.84 10.38
C GLY A 683 2.07 -38.74 8.94
N ASN A 684 1.94 -39.87 8.23
CA ASN A 684 2.48 -40.04 6.87
C ASN A 684 1.48 -39.71 5.73
N GLN A 685 0.17 -39.60 6.06
CA GLN A 685 -0.85 -39.16 5.12
C GLN A 685 -1.88 -38.30 5.85
N TYR A 686 -2.53 -37.39 5.15
CA TYR A 686 -3.61 -36.61 5.70
C TYR A 686 -4.60 -36.11 4.64
N TRP A 687 -5.79 -35.75 5.11
CA TRP A 687 -6.70 -34.85 4.40
C TRP A 687 -7.31 -33.84 5.37
N LEU A 688 -7.67 -32.66 4.83
CA LEU A 688 -8.34 -31.59 5.56
C LEU A 688 -9.34 -30.90 4.65
N PHE A 689 -10.58 -30.74 5.13
CA PHE A 689 -11.60 -29.90 4.51
C PHE A 689 -12.06 -28.83 5.50
N GLN A 690 -12.21 -27.61 5.01
CA GLN A 690 -12.66 -26.47 5.80
C GLN A 690 -13.72 -25.71 5.02
N GLY A 691 -14.86 -25.42 5.66
CA GLY A 691 -15.87 -24.49 5.19
C GLY A 691 -15.98 -23.35 6.18
N GLY A 692 -15.81 -22.11 5.70
CA GLY A 692 -15.80 -20.96 6.56
C GLY A 692 -16.51 -19.75 5.98
N TYR A 693 -16.76 -18.79 6.86
CA TYR A 693 -17.29 -17.48 6.50
C TYR A 693 -16.52 -16.41 7.25
N GLU A 694 -16.10 -15.38 6.51
CA GLU A 694 -15.53 -14.17 7.09
C GLU A 694 -16.41 -12.95 6.84
N HIS A 695 -16.45 -12.05 7.81
CA HIS A 695 -17.17 -10.79 7.69
C HIS A 695 -16.40 -9.64 8.34
N ARG A 696 -16.25 -8.52 7.62
CA ARG A 696 -15.65 -7.30 8.17
C ARG A 696 -16.66 -6.56 9.05
N LEU A 697 -16.41 -6.55 10.36
CA LEU A 697 -17.25 -5.88 11.36
C LEU A 697 -17.03 -4.36 11.40
N LEU A 698 -15.75 -3.95 11.34
CA LEU A 698 -15.36 -2.55 11.45
C LEU A 698 -14.29 -2.22 10.40
N ARG A 699 -14.36 -1.00 9.85
CA ARG A 699 -13.28 -0.42 9.05
C ARG A 699 -12.37 0.40 9.94
N PHE A 700 -11.07 0.25 9.78
CA PHE A 700 -10.09 1.10 10.42
C PHE A 700 -9.74 2.29 9.50
N ASN A 701 -9.06 3.29 10.07
CA ASN A 701 -8.37 4.26 9.26
C ASN A 701 -7.39 3.53 8.33
N PRO A 702 -7.43 3.76 7.00
CA PRO A 702 -6.60 3.02 6.03
C PRO A 702 -5.09 3.06 6.30
N LEU A 703 -4.60 4.07 7.02
CA LEU A 703 -3.20 4.20 7.42
C LEU A 703 -2.84 3.28 8.60
N LEU A 704 -3.79 2.98 9.48
CA LEU A 704 -3.56 2.16 10.67
C LEU A 704 -3.86 0.67 10.44
N GLY A 705 -4.65 0.37 9.42
CA GLY A 705 -5.06 -1.00 9.13
C GLY A 705 -6.19 -1.06 8.11
N GLU A 706 -6.83 -2.21 8.02
CA GLU A 706 -7.94 -2.42 7.09
C GLU A 706 -9.27 -2.63 7.80
N GLY A 707 -9.25 -3.22 9.01
CA GLY A 707 -10.46 -3.43 9.77
C GLY A 707 -10.39 -4.59 10.77
N LEU A 708 -11.50 -4.80 11.45
CA LEU A 708 -11.76 -5.93 12.32
C LEU A 708 -12.69 -6.89 11.60
N TYR A 709 -12.32 -8.18 11.57
CA TYR A 709 -13.06 -9.25 10.91
C TYR A 709 -13.48 -10.30 11.93
N ALA A 710 -14.67 -10.86 11.76
CA ALA A 710 -15.11 -12.09 12.39
C ALA A 710 -14.98 -13.23 11.38
N ILE A 711 -14.42 -14.37 11.79
CA ILE A 711 -14.22 -15.54 10.94
C ILE A 711 -14.72 -16.76 11.71
N GLY A 712 -15.47 -17.63 11.04
CA GLY A 712 -15.88 -18.92 11.58
C GLY A 712 -15.58 -20.04 10.57
N PHE A 713 -15.15 -21.18 11.08
CA PHE A 713 -14.92 -22.40 10.29
C PHE A 713 -15.63 -23.59 10.89
N ILE A 714 -16.00 -24.53 10.02
CA ILE A 714 -16.27 -25.92 10.32
C ILE A 714 -15.20 -26.71 9.59
N GLU A 715 -14.50 -27.59 10.31
CA GLU A 715 -13.31 -28.25 9.83
C GLU A 715 -13.44 -29.76 10.05
N GLY A 716 -12.96 -30.54 9.10
CA GLY A 716 -12.86 -32.00 9.24
C GLY A 716 -11.56 -32.48 8.59
N GLY A 717 -10.86 -33.36 9.27
CA GLY A 717 -9.59 -33.88 8.79
C GLY A 717 -9.22 -35.21 9.44
N LYS A 718 -8.21 -35.85 8.88
CA LYS A 718 -7.65 -37.10 9.41
C LYS A 718 -6.18 -37.17 9.07
N VAL A 719 -5.40 -37.64 10.03
CA VAL A 719 -4.00 -38.06 9.82
C VAL A 719 -3.95 -39.58 9.99
N TYR A 720 -3.26 -40.23 9.08
CA TYR A 720 -3.08 -41.68 9.10
C TYR A 720 -1.71 -42.01 9.69
N GLU A 721 -1.62 -43.13 10.42
CA GLU A 721 -0.43 -43.54 11.18
C GLU A 721 0.06 -42.41 12.11
N ASN A 722 -0.85 -41.90 12.94
CA ASN A 722 -0.53 -40.81 13.86
C ASN A 722 0.45 -41.28 14.93
N ILE A 723 1.66 -40.76 14.90
CA ILE A 723 2.74 -41.11 15.84
C ILE A 723 2.56 -40.51 17.24
N ASN A 724 1.67 -39.51 17.38
CA ASN A 724 1.33 -38.92 18.68
C ASN A 724 0.17 -39.64 19.39
N ALA A 725 -0.44 -40.65 18.76
CA ALA A 725 -1.57 -41.34 19.34
C ALA A 725 -1.18 -42.74 19.80
N ALA A 726 -1.39 -43.04 21.10
CA ALA A 726 -1.40 -44.40 21.58
C ALA A 726 -2.65 -45.13 20.98
N ASP A 727 -2.44 -46.05 20.08
CA ASP A 727 -3.34 -47.12 19.56
C ASP A 727 -4.80 -46.84 19.19
N THR A 728 -5.38 -45.65 19.41
CA THR A 728 -6.84 -45.49 19.35
C THR A 728 -7.39 -44.40 18.45
N LEU A 729 -6.56 -43.53 17.84
CA LEU A 729 -7.03 -42.39 17.08
C LEU A 729 -6.73 -42.45 15.58
N GLU A 730 -7.15 -43.52 14.92
CA GLU A 730 -7.50 -43.48 13.49
C GLU A 730 -8.85 -42.77 13.22
N SER A 731 -9.40 -42.07 14.22
CA SER A 731 -10.67 -41.38 14.07
C SER A 731 -10.51 -40.07 13.29
N GLU A 732 -11.53 -39.78 12.51
CA GLU A 732 -11.68 -38.47 11.86
C GLU A 732 -11.81 -37.38 12.95
N ALA A 733 -11.10 -36.28 12.78
CA ALA A 733 -11.17 -35.12 13.68
C ALA A 733 -12.15 -34.09 13.09
N PHE A 734 -13.05 -33.57 13.91
CA PHE A 734 -13.99 -32.51 13.53
C PHE A 734 -13.98 -31.43 14.58
N ASP A 735 -14.00 -30.16 14.11
CA ASP A 735 -14.19 -29.04 15.01
C ASP A 735 -14.95 -27.87 14.35
N ALA A 736 -15.31 -26.92 15.21
CA ALA A 736 -15.79 -25.61 14.81
C ALA A 736 -14.97 -24.54 15.54
N SER A 737 -14.53 -23.55 14.79
CA SER A 737 -13.71 -22.46 15.29
C SER A 737 -14.31 -21.09 14.98
N PHE A 738 -14.04 -20.13 15.85
CA PHE A 738 -14.41 -18.73 15.67
C PHE A 738 -13.25 -17.84 16.10
N ALA A 739 -12.97 -16.79 15.31
CA ALA A 739 -11.92 -15.81 15.61
C ALA A 739 -12.33 -14.39 15.26
N LEU A 740 -11.78 -13.44 16.02
CA LEU A 740 -11.69 -12.04 15.66
C LEU A 740 -10.28 -11.76 15.15
N VAL A 741 -10.18 -11.16 13.98
CA VAL A 741 -8.91 -10.81 13.35
C VAL A 741 -8.88 -9.31 13.03
N ALA A 742 -7.99 -8.59 13.68
CA ALA A 742 -7.69 -7.18 13.39
C ALA A 742 -6.54 -7.09 12.38
N ARG A 743 -6.81 -6.62 11.18
CA ARG A 743 -5.76 -6.37 10.15
C ARG A 743 -5.16 -5.00 10.37
N THR A 744 -4.04 -4.96 11.10
CA THR A 744 -3.33 -3.72 11.47
C THR A 744 -2.11 -3.45 10.58
N ALA A 745 -1.52 -2.27 10.71
CA ALA A 745 -0.27 -1.92 10.04
C ALA A 745 0.94 -2.76 10.53
N LEU A 746 0.87 -3.30 11.76
CA LEU A 746 1.89 -4.19 12.33
C LEU A 746 1.71 -5.65 11.91
N GLY A 747 0.66 -5.95 11.16
CA GLY A 747 0.24 -7.29 10.77
C GLY A 747 -1.10 -7.67 11.40
N PRO A 748 -1.64 -8.85 11.07
CA PRO A 748 -2.86 -9.35 11.67
C PRO A 748 -2.65 -9.73 13.14
N ILE A 749 -3.58 -9.29 13.99
CA ILE A 749 -3.71 -9.68 15.40
C ILE A 749 -5.00 -10.48 15.50
N TYR A 750 -4.95 -11.64 16.12
CA TYR A 750 -6.14 -12.48 16.22
C TYR A 750 -6.30 -13.10 17.59
N VAL A 751 -7.54 -13.36 17.95
CA VAL A 751 -7.96 -14.15 19.11
C VAL A 751 -9.12 -15.01 18.70
N GLY A 752 -9.11 -16.28 19.12
CA GLY A 752 -10.17 -17.21 18.76
C GLY A 752 -10.29 -18.37 19.73
N ALA A 753 -11.30 -19.18 19.47
CA ALA A 753 -11.56 -20.40 20.22
C ALA A 753 -12.14 -21.45 19.26
N ALA A 754 -11.87 -22.70 19.58
CA ALA A 754 -12.40 -23.85 18.87
C ALA A 754 -12.91 -24.92 19.84
N GLY A 755 -13.89 -25.67 19.40
CA GLY A 755 -14.41 -26.82 20.08
C GLY A 755 -14.67 -27.97 19.09
N GLY A 756 -14.16 -29.14 19.42
CA GLY A 756 -14.22 -30.31 18.56
C GLY A 756 -14.75 -31.55 19.26
N ASP A 757 -14.58 -32.66 18.60
CA ASP A 757 -14.90 -34.01 19.09
C ASP A 757 -14.03 -34.36 20.35
N ASN A 758 -14.38 -35.42 21.03
CA ASN A 758 -13.68 -35.91 22.23
C ASN A 758 -13.41 -34.84 23.30
N ALA A 759 -14.29 -33.82 23.40
CA ALA A 759 -14.18 -32.70 24.34
C ALA A 759 -12.95 -31.80 24.14
N HIS A 760 -12.27 -31.87 22.99
CA HIS A 760 -11.22 -30.93 22.64
C HIS A 760 -11.77 -29.52 22.61
N ARG A 761 -11.15 -28.61 23.39
CA ARG A 761 -11.52 -27.19 23.45
C ARG A 761 -10.26 -26.39 23.69
N LYS A 762 -10.02 -25.42 22.80
CA LYS A 762 -8.88 -24.49 22.93
C LYS A 762 -9.31 -23.07 22.64
N TRP A 763 -8.64 -22.13 23.27
CA TRP A 763 -8.59 -20.74 22.85
C TRP A 763 -7.15 -20.39 22.51
N TRP A 764 -6.98 -19.49 21.59
CA TRP A 764 -5.68 -19.12 21.07
C TRP A 764 -5.65 -17.66 20.65
N PHE A 765 -4.47 -17.08 20.58
CA PHE A 765 -4.24 -15.75 20.10
C PHE A 765 -2.93 -15.68 19.33
N GLY A 766 -2.77 -14.62 18.53
CA GLY A 766 -1.51 -14.42 17.83
C GLY A 766 -1.36 -13.06 17.19
N LEU A 767 -0.14 -12.80 16.75
CA LEU A 767 0.25 -11.64 15.95
C LEU A 767 1.16 -12.14 14.82
N GLY A 768 0.96 -11.64 13.61
CA GLY A 768 1.78 -11.96 12.47
C GLY A 768 1.07 -12.87 11.48
N ARG A 769 1.60 -14.05 11.15
CA ARG A 769 1.04 -14.93 10.13
C ARG A 769 -0.23 -15.61 10.62
N VAL A 770 -1.30 -15.61 9.82
CA VAL A 770 -2.61 -16.21 10.20
C VAL A 770 -2.80 -17.59 9.58
N PHE A 771 -2.39 -17.82 8.32
CA PHE A 771 -2.58 -19.08 7.57
C PHE A 771 -1.26 -19.62 7.03
#